data_c8eeb6a88a2321a18c7b1f5e0ea0b74e
#
_entry.id   c8eeb6a88a2321a18c7b1f5e0ea0b74e
#
_cell.length_a   1.000
_cell.length_b   1.000
_cell.length_c   1.000
_cell.angle_alpha   90.00
_cell.angle_beta   90.00
_cell.angle_gamma   90.00
#
_symmetry.space_group_name_H-M   'P 1'
#
loop_
_entity.id
_entity.type
_entity.pdbx_description
1 polymer ?
#
loop_
_entity_poly.entity_id
_entity_poly.type
_entity_poly.pdbx_seq_one_letter_code
_entity_poly.pdbx_strand_id
1 'polypeptide(L)'
;MKKFIFIFLISLNISAEVNWSHQNTCPSPDMERIEQIINNMSLREKVGQVIMPDIDAVTPELAKKFKLGSILNGGGRYPNKNKYSSIQDWKDLSKAYYEASPVIDGDIIPILWGTDAVHGHNNVIGATIFPHNIGLGATRNPQLIKKIGKAVAKEVLSTGIPWTFAPTITVPQNDTWGRTYEGYSEDPELVAELGQAMIYGLQGEGDNFLGKNHMLATAKHFIGDGGTIDGIDQGNSTISELGLKNLHGEPYFKALDACVQSIMASFNSWNGKKMHGNKYLLNDILKTEMNFKGLVVGDWNGHGQVRGCTNTDCPQAFNAGVDVFMVPDEWQELYKTTLKQVKNGSIPLERINDAVRRILRVKMQIGLLDGLKPHEYKDNFVGAPEHFEIARQAVRESLVLLKNNENILPLNPSNHFVVVGKAAQSINNQMGGWTITWQARDNKNSDYKNVNDIYTTLASTIISQGGSIEFSNDGSYKQKPDSVIVIYGEEPYAEGDGDRQDLEFIAKDTSYLDIMKKLANQDIPLVSIFLSGRPLEINTELNLSTAFVAAWLPGSAVEGISDVIFLKDGKVNYDFKGKLSFSWPKSIDQNPNFKDATYEPLFPYNYGLDYSFKEDLEDVKEIKAIKELEEIVLFIGSSYSPGVEFVQEGADVEQIQSDIFTSKLKNITLYKFDYKKQDDAKNIKFFKSDNYNAWGILADSFLDIKYMTNPVFEFEMKVNRVSKSPIYLSSTCAGNGYELCRGAIDVSPLFSTKKLTNWSKLHIPLTCLEEGGLDISNIDIRTLFLTNGNWEIDLHSIKIIDSKLPKNISCSNLASGIQ
;
A
#
# COMPACT_ATOMS: atom_id res chain seq x y z
N MET A 1 25.36 -69.39 -16.58
CA MET A 1 25.52 -68.18 -15.72
C MET A 1 25.52 -66.96 -16.63
N LYS A 2 24.37 -66.28 -16.78
CA LYS A 2 24.23 -65.03 -17.55
C LYS A 2 24.43 -63.89 -16.56
N LYS A 3 25.49 -63.09 -16.73
CA LYS A 3 25.70 -61.83 -15.94
C LYS A 3 24.80 -60.77 -16.53
N PHE A 4 23.83 -60.27 -15.73
CA PHE A 4 23.12 -59.06 -16.01
C PHE A 4 23.98 -57.89 -15.57
N ILE A 5 24.35 -56.98 -16.50
CA ILE A 5 24.98 -55.70 -16.22
C ILE A 5 23.83 -54.70 -16.06
N PHE A 6 23.60 -54.19 -14.83
CA PHE A 6 22.73 -53.05 -14.54
C PHE A 6 23.51 -51.78 -14.88
N ILE A 7 23.10 -51.10 -15.95
CA ILE A 7 23.58 -49.75 -16.26
C ILE A 7 22.69 -48.78 -15.45
N PHE A 8 23.27 -48.19 -14.41
CA PHE A 8 22.66 -47.04 -13.70
C PHE A 8 22.76 -45.80 -14.60
N LEU A 9 21.69 -45.42 -15.28
CA LEU A 9 21.56 -44.09 -15.88
C LEU A 9 21.40 -43.07 -14.78
N ILE A 10 22.46 -42.40 -14.36
CA ILE A 10 22.41 -41.18 -13.58
C ILE A 10 21.90 -40.10 -14.53
N SER A 11 20.61 -39.75 -14.43
CA SER A 11 20.07 -38.53 -15.04
C SER A 11 20.65 -37.33 -14.31
N LEU A 12 21.71 -36.74 -14.84
CA LEU A 12 22.13 -35.40 -14.49
C LEU A 12 21.02 -34.44 -14.92
N ASN A 13 20.20 -34.03 -13.99
CA ASN A 13 19.37 -32.85 -14.17
C ASN A 13 20.29 -31.62 -14.22
N ILE A 14 20.78 -31.29 -15.40
CA ILE A 14 21.38 -30.00 -15.68
C ILE A 14 20.20 -29.06 -15.78
N SER A 15 19.82 -28.41 -14.67
CA SER A 15 18.95 -27.22 -14.75
C SER A 15 19.76 -26.19 -15.55
N ALA A 16 19.26 -25.82 -16.72
CA ALA A 16 19.85 -24.71 -17.47
C ALA A 16 19.80 -23.45 -16.56
N GLU A 17 20.98 -22.85 -16.38
CA GLU A 17 21.12 -21.61 -15.61
C GLU A 17 20.27 -20.51 -16.23
N VAL A 18 19.48 -19.80 -15.42
CA VAL A 18 18.59 -18.73 -15.90
C VAL A 18 19.45 -17.52 -16.27
N ASN A 19 19.43 -17.13 -17.53
CA ASN A 19 20.24 -16.00 -18.01
C ASN A 19 19.58 -14.65 -17.68
N TRP A 20 20.18 -13.86 -16.77
CA TRP A 20 19.80 -12.52 -16.39
C TRP A 20 20.63 -11.41 -17.05
N SER A 21 21.52 -11.75 -18.00
CA SER A 21 22.45 -10.77 -18.56
C SER A 21 21.75 -9.58 -19.24
N HIS A 22 22.27 -8.38 -18.97
CA HIS A 22 21.83 -7.13 -19.57
C HIS A 22 23.03 -6.25 -19.95
N GLN A 23 22.93 -5.54 -21.08
CA GLN A 23 23.95 -4.60 -21.52
C GLN A 23 23.63 -3.20 -20.97
N ASN A 24 24.49 -2.70 -20.09
CA ASN A 24 24.36 -1.34 -19.61
C ASN A 24 24.94 -0.35 -20.64
N THR A 25 24.08 0.49 -21.23
CA THR A 25 24.42 1.53 -22.18
C THR A 25 24.31 2.94 -21.58
N CYS A 26 24.08 3.05 -20.28
CA CYS A 26 23.83 4.31 -19.59
C CYS A 26 25.09 5.18 -19.48
N PRO A 27 24.93 6.52 -19.47
CA PRO A 27 26.03 7.44 -19.28
C PRO A 27 26.83 7.13 -18.00
N SER A 28 28.15 7.27 -18.07
CA SER A 28 29.02 7.15 -16.89
C SER A 28 29.56 8.53 -16.51
N PRO A 29 29.48 8.92 -15.22
CA PRO A 29 30.08 10.17 -14.78
C PRO A 29 31.59 10.03 -14.66
N ASP A 30 32.26 11.07 -14.18
CA ASP A 30 33.71 11.06 -13.89
C ASP A 30 34.03 10.12 -12.72
N MET A 31 34.34 8.88 -13.06
CA MET A 31 34.64 7.84 -12.07
C MET A 31 36.00 8.07 -11.39
N GLU A 32 36.94 8.76 -12.02
CA GLU A 32 38.26 9.08 -11.44
C GLU A 32 38.09 10.05 -10.25
N ARG A 33 37.31 11.13 -10.43
CA ARG A 33 36.98 12.07 -9.35
C ARG A 33 36.25 11.36 -8.21
N ILE A 34 35.33 10.43 -8.50
CA ILE A 34 34.62 9.65 -7.49
C ILE A 34 35.63 8.84 -6.65
N GLU A 35 36.58 8.14 -7.27
CA GLU A 35 37.60 7.38 -6.54
C GLU A 35 38.51 8.29 -5.70
N GLN A 36 38.86 9.48 -6.18
CA GLN A 36 39.60 10.46 -5.38
C GLN A 36 38.83 10.88 -4.15
N ILE A 37 37.54 11.20 -4.26
CA ILE A 37 36.67 11.52 -3.12
C ILE A 37 36.63 10.34 -2.13
N ILE A 38 36.42 9.10 -2.59
CA ILE A 38 36.36 7.90 -1.73
C ILE A 38 37.66 7.72 -0.95
N ASN A 39 38.81 7.90 -1.62
CA ASN A 39 40.11 7.75 -0.98
C ASN A 39 40.36 8.78 0.10
N ASN A 40 39.81 10.00 -0.04
CA ASN A 40 39.94 11.08 0.95
C ASN A 40 38.91 10.99 2.09
N MET A 41 37.84 10.17 1.92
CA MET A 41 36.84 9.96 2.96
C MET A 41 37.36 9.15 4.14
N SER A 42 37.15 9.64 5.35
CA SER A 42 37.26 8.84 6.56
C SER A 42 36.18 7.74 6.63
N LEU A 43 36.44 6.70 7.43
CA LEU A 43 35.46 5.66 7.65
C LEU A 43 34.12 6.18 8.21
N ARG A 44 34.15 7.24 9.04
CA ARG A 44 32.93 7.88 9.56
C ARG A 44 32.08 8.54 8.46
N GLU A 45 32.74 9.17 7.51
CA GLU A 45 32.08 9.78 6.37
C GLU A 45 31.49 8.72 5.43
N LYS A 46 32.23 7.63 5.18
CA LYS A 46 31.71 6.50 4.39
C LYS A 46 30.46 5.87 5.04
N VAL A 47 30.47 5.65 6.35
CA VAL A 47 29.30 5.12 7.07
C VAL A 47 28.14 6.11 7.05
N GLY A 48 28.40 7.41 7.14
CA GLY A 48 27.35 8.44 7.03
C GLY A 48 26.65 8.42 5.68
N GLN A 49 27.37 8.11 4.57
CA GLN A 49 26.75 8.06 3.25
C GLN A 49 25.72 6.94 3.08
N VAL A 50 25.83 5.84 3.83
CA VAL A 50 24.98 4.65 3.67
C VAL A 50 23.79 4.59 4.64
N ILE A 51 23.56 5.63 5.45
CA ILE A 51 22.48 5.74 6.43
C ILE A 51 21.50 6.82 5.97
N MET A 52 20.21 6.48 5.88
CA MET A 52 19.14 7.37 5.46
C MET A 52 18.01 7.40 6.50
N PRO A 53 18.02 8.37 7.43
CA PRO A 53 16.95 8.58 8.39
C PRO A 53 15.78 9.39 7.82
N ASP A 54 14.63 9.32 8.51
CA ASP A 54 13.48 10.17 8.23
C ASP A 54 13.66 11.58 8.83
N ILE A 55 13.08 12.60 8.15
CA ILE A 55 13.14 14.01 8.58
C ILE A 55 12.53 14.26 9.97
N ASP A 56 11.64 13.39 10.43
CA ASP A 56 11.04 13.49 11.78
C ASP A 56 12.01 13.07 12.90
N ALA A 57 13.03 12.26 12.54
CA ALA A 57 14.01 11.69 13.48
C ALA A 57 15.42 12.32 13.37
N VAL A 58 15.68 13.17 12.38
CA VAL A 58 16.98 13.81 12.18
C VAL A 58 16.82 15.32 11.98
N THR A 59 17.72 16.09 12.56
CA THR A 59 17.85 17.53 12.28
C THR A 59 19.06 17.80 11.39
N PRO A 60 19.13 18.96 10.70
CA PRO A 60 20.32 19.35 9.94
C PRO A 60 21.63 19.30 10.75
N GLU A 61 21.60 19.68 12.03
CA GLU A 61 22.76 19.63 12.92
C GLU A 61 23.21 18.19 13.17
N LEU A 62 22.27 17.26 13.37
CA LEU A 62 22.58 15.84 13.53
C LEU A 62 23.10 15.27 12.21
N ALA A 63 22.48 15.59 11.08
CA ALA A 63 22.95 15.17 9.77
C ALA A 63 24.41 15.61 9.51
N LYS A 64 24.76 16.86 9.84
CA LYS A 64 26.14 17.40 9.80
C LYS A 64 27.07 16.62 10.72
N LYS A 65 26.67 16.41 11.98
CA LYS A 65 27.48 15.71 13.00
C LYS A 65 27.84 14.29 12.57
N PHE A 66 26.89 13.55 11.98
CA PHE A 66 27.04 12.16 11.56
C PHE A 66 27.49 12.01 10.11
N LYS A 67 27.67 13.13 9.38
CA LYS A 67 28.11 13.12 7.97
C LYS A 67 27.17 12.35 7.04
N LEU A 68 25.85 12.47 7.28
CA LEU A 68 24.85 11.70 6.55
C LEU A 68 24.89 11.99 5.05
N GLY A 69 24.63 10.95 4.24
CA GLY A 69 24.63 11.04 2.78
C GLY A 69 23.24 11.27 2.19
N SER A 70 22.19 10.85 2.89
CA SER A 70 20.81 10.97 2.44
C SER A 70 19.85 11.06 3.61
N ILE A 71 18.64 11.55 3.31
CA ILE A 71 17.48 11.61 4.19
C ILE A 71 16.23 11.28 3.37
N LEU A 72 15.13 10.96 4.06
CA LEU A 72 13.83 10.80 3.40
C LEU A 72 12.72 11.50 4.19
N ASN A 73 11.58 11.69 3.54
CA ASN A 73 10.29 11.78 4.19
C ASN A 73 9.41 10.64 3.69
N GLY A 74 8.92 9.83 4.62
CA GLY A 74 7.91 8.80 4.32
C GLY A 74 6.52 9.40 4.11
N GLY A 75 5.55 8.55 3.80
CA GLY A 75 4.16 8.94 3.68
C GLY A 75 3.64 9.60 4.96
N GLY A 76 3.13 10.82 4.85
CA GLY A 76 2.64 11.57 6.01
C GLY A 76 3.71 12.22 6.88
N ARG A 77 4.92 12.45 6.34
CA ARG A 77 6.01 13.17 7.00
C ARG A 77 6.25 14.51 6.32
N TYR A 78 6.42 15.58 7.13
CA TYR A 78 6.44 16.97 6.65
C TYR A 78 7.45 17.82 7.40
N PRO A 79 7.92 18.94 6.81
CA PRO A 79 8.71 19.93 7.55
C PRO A 79 7.98 20.35 8.84
N ASN A 80 8.74 20.36 9.95
CA ASN A 80 8.21 20.70 11.28
C ASN A 80 7.02 19.87 11.76
N LYS A 81 6.84 18.65 11.21
CA LYS A 81 5.70 17.76 11.50
C LYS A 81 4.34 18.42 11.21
N ASN A 82 4.32 19.34 10.26
CA ASN A 82 3.13 20.10 9.90
C ASN A 82 2.67 19.75 8.48
N LYS A 83 1.54 19.01 8.34
CA LYS A 83 1.00 18.64 7.02
C LYS A 83 0.61 19.84 6.14
N TYR A 84 0.43 21.02 6.75
CA TYR A 84 0.11 22.26 6.05
C TYR A 84 1.36 23.08 5.70
N SER A 85 2.56 22.51 5.78
CA SER A 85 3.81 23.17 5.40
C SER A 85 3.73 23.74 3.98
N SER A 86 4.15 24.99 3.85
CA SER A 86 4.21 25.67 2.55
C SER A 86 5.37 25.14 1.71
N ILE A 87 5.33 25.38 0.39
CA ILE A 87 6.46 25.07 -0.49
C ILE A 87 7.77 25.72 -0.01
N GLN A 88 7.68 26.91 0.60
CA GLN A 88 8.84 27.58 1.14
C GLN A 88 9.41 26.83 2.36
N ASP A 89 8.56 26.28 3.25
CA ASP A 89 9.04 25.48 4.38
C ASP A 89 9.83 24.23 3.91
N TRP A 90 9.35 23.57 2.85
CA TRP A 90 10.08 22.45 2.22
C TRP A 90 11.43 22.90 1.66
N LYS A 91 11.49 24.01 0.94
CA LYS A 91 12.73 24.57 0.40
C LYS A 91 13.70 25.01 1.48
N ASP A 92 13.20 25.61 2.56
CA ASP A 92 14.03 26.07 3.67
C ASP A 92 14.66 24.86 4.40
N LEU A 93 13.89 23.79 4.58
CA LEU A 93 14.41 22.54 5.14
C LEU A 93 15.44 21.90 4.20
N SER A 94 15.16 21.87 2.87
CA SER A 94 16.10 21.37 1.86
C SER A 94 17.41 22.15 1.87
N LYS A 95 17.33 23.49 2.01
CA LYS A 95 18.51 24.36 2.16
C LYS A 95 19.30 24.01 3.41
N ALA A 96 18.62 23.85 4.54
CA ALA A 96 19.28 23.55 5.82
C ALA A 96 20.05 22.21 5.75
N TYR A 97 19.49 21.17 5.12
CA TYR A 97 20.22 19.92 4.89
C TYR A 97 21.35 20.05 3.88
N TYR A 98 21.19 20.85 2.81
CA TYR A 98 22.28 21.12 1.88
C TYR A 98 23.47 21.80 2.60
N GLU A 99 23.22 22.81 3.44
CA GLU A 99 24.25 23.52 4.23
C GLU A 99 24.85 22.62 5.31
N ALA A 100 24.19 21.57 5.74
CA ALA A 100 24.68 20.55 6.67
C ALA A 100 25.54 19.47 6.00
N SER A 101 25.68 19.48 4.69
CA SER A 101 26.39 18.46 3.91
C SER A 101 27.87 18.36 4.28
N PRO A 102 28.46 17.15 4.31
CA PRO A 102 29.88 16.99 4.56
C PRO A 102 30.75 17.61 3.45
N VAL A 103 31.92 18.12 3.83
CA VAL A 103 32.93 18.62 2.91
C VAL A 103 34.15 17.70 2.98
N ILE A 104 34.57 17.16 1.85
CA ILE A 104 35.69 16.22 1.72
C ILE A 104 36.71 16.85 0.76
N ASP A 105 37.86 17.18 1.26
CA ASP A 105 38.98 17.78 0.47
C ASP A 105 38.55 18.98 -0.41
N GLY A 106 37.59 19.79 0.10
CA GLY A 106 37.06 20.96 -0.59
C GLY A 106 35.77 20.66 -1.41
N ASP A 107 35.48 19.43 -1.73
CA ASP A 107 34.20 19.02 -2.37
C ASP A 107 33.09 18.95 -1.34
N ILE A 108 31.99 19.66 -1.59
CA ILE A 108 30.72 19.45 -0.87
C ILE A 108 30.08 18.15 -1.39
N ILE A 109 29.71 17.25 -0.46
CA ILE A 109 28.97 16.02 -0.79
C ILE A 109 27.51 16.19 -0.35
N PRO A 110 26.62 16.74 -1.18
CA PRO A 110 25.28 17.12 -0.78
C PRO A 110 24.47 15.95 -0.23
N ILE A 111 23.71 16.22 0.84
CA ILE A 111 22.73 15.26 1.35
C ILE A 111 21.64 15.10 0.29
N LEU A 112 21.37 13.85 -0.10
CA LEU A 112 20.36 13.50 -1.09
C LEU A 112 19.03 13.23 -0.37
N TRP A 113 17.99 14.01 -0.68
CA TRP A 113 16.66 13.85 -0.11
C TRP A 113 15.75 13.05 -1.05
N GLY A 114 15.18 11.93 -0.55
CA GLY A 114 14.20 11.10 -1.26
C GLY A 114 12.79 11.21 -0.66
N THR A 115 11.77 11.04 -1.48
CA THR A 115 10.36 11.09 -1.08
C THR A 115 9.49 10.09 -1.84
N ASP A 116 8.39 9.63 -1.24
CA ASP A 116 7.37 8.81 -1.89
C ASP A 116 6.41 9.68 -2.70
N ALA A 117 6.77 9.98 -3.95
CA ALA A 117 5.89 10.65 -4.91
C ALA A 117 5.35 9.62 -5.90
N VAL A 118 4.49 8.70 -5.40
CA VAL A 118 4.08 7.48 -6.12
C VAL A 118 2.98 7.73 -7.17
N HIS A 119 2.12 8.75 -6.98
CA HIS A 119 1.10 9.15 -7.96
C HIS A 119 0.91 10.68 -8.04
N GLY A 120 1.98 11.42 -7.98
CA GLY A 120 2.08 12.87 -7.89
C GLY A 120 3.00 13.25 -6.75
N HIS A 121 3.18 14.54 -6.46
CA HIS A 121 3.87 14.97 -5.23
C HIS A 121 2.92 14.82 -4.02
N ASN A 122 2.49 13.60 -3.78
CA ASN A 122 1.34 13.24 -2.95
C ASN A 122 1.48 13.60 -1.45
N ASN A 123 2.68 13.94 -0.97
CA ASN A 123 2.90 14.42 0.39
C ASN A 123 2.64 15.94 0.55
N VAL A 124 2.42 16.67 -0.54
CA VAL A 124 2.29 18.14 -0.53
C VAL A 124 0.88 18.59 -0.86
N ILE A 125 0.24 19.27 0.07
CA ILE A 125 -1.11 19.83 -0.13
C ILE A 125 -1.10 20.84 -1.27
N GLY A 126 -1.97 20.61 -2.26
CA GLY A 126 -2.11 21.44 -3.45
C GLY A 126 -1.32 20.94 -4.65
N ALA A 127 -0.55 19.87 -4.53
CA ALA A 127 0.06 19.19 -5.65
C ALA A 127 -0.99 18.46 -6.50
N THR A 128 -0.66 18.24 -7.78
CA THR A 128 -1.50 17.44 -8.68
C THR A 128 -1.39 15.97 -8.31
N ILE A 129 -2.53 15.35 -8.00
CA ILE A 129 -2.62 13.92 -7.72
C ILE A 129 -3.18 13.24 -8.97
N PHE A 130 -2.38 12.36 -9.57
CA PHE A 130 -2.74 11.58 -10.75
C PHE A 130 -3.51 10.30 -10.34
N PRO A 131 -4.24 9.65 -11.25
CA PRO A 131 -4.78 8.32 -10.98
C PRO A 131 -3.68 7.37 -10.50
N HIS A 132 -4.02 6.47 -9.58
CA HIS A 132 -3.11 5.39 -9.20
C HIS A 132 -2.76 4.48 -10.39
N ASN A 133 -1.66 3.74 -10.28
CA ASN A 133 -1.10 2.96 -11.38
C ASN A 133 -2.11 1.96 -11.99
N ILE A 134 -3.02 1.37 -11.21
CA ILE A 134 -4.09 0.52 -11.75
C ILE A 134 -4.94 1.26 -12.81
N GLY A 135 -5.32 2.50 -12.54
CA GLY A 135 -6.02 3.35 -13.49
C GLY A 135 -5.10 3.75 -14.66
N LEU A 136 -3.85 4.08 -14.39
CA LEU A 136 -2.87 4.40 -15.43
C LEU A 136 -2.58 3.20 -16.34
N GLY A 137 -2.58 1.98 -15.80
CA GLY A 137 -2.48 0.74 -16.56
C GLY A 137 -3.63 0.57 -17.56
N ALA A 138 -4.85 0.92 -17.17
CA ALA A 138 -6.00 0.88 -18.04
C ALA A 138 -5.90 1.84 -19.25
N THR A 139 -5.10 2.91 -19.14
CA THR A 139 -4.89 3.85 -20.27
C THR A 139 -4.10 3.24 -21.42
N ARG A 140 -3.20 2.28 -21.15
CA ARG A 140 -2.26 1.68 -22.12
C ARG A 140 -1.52 2.73 -22.96
N ASN A 141 -1.25 3.91 -22.38
CA ASN A 141 -0.70 5.06 -23.08
C ASN A 141 0.65 5.50 -22.50
N PRO A 142 1.79 4.92 -22.96
CA PRO A 142 3.11 5.25 -22.44
C PRO A 142 3.49 6.72 -22.66
N GLN A 143 2.93 7.37 -23.69
CA GLN A 143 3.18 8.80 -23.95
C GLN A 143 2.54 9.68 -22.86
N LEU A 144 1.35 9.31 -22.39
CA LEU A 144 0.68 9.97 -21.27
C LEU A 144 1.45 9.74 -19.97
N ILE A 145 1.88 8.50 -19.70
CA ILE A 145 2.68 8.16 -18.51
C ILE A 145 3.99 8.97 -18.47
N LYS A 146 4.66 9.10 -19.61
CA LYS A 146 5.87 9.95 -19.71
C LYS A 146 5.57 11.43 -19.41
N LYS A 147 4.43 11.97 -19.84
CA LYS A 147 4.00 13.34 -19.49
C LYS A 147 3.73 13.48 -17.99
N ILE A 148 3.09 12.47 -17.38
CA ILE A 148 2.86 12.43 -15.93
C ILE A 148 4.20 12.45 -15.18
N GLY A 149 5.16 11.58 -15.55
CA GLY A 149 6.48 11.57 -14.93
C GLY A 149 7.20 12.93 -15.00
N LYS A 150 7.08 13.65 -16.12
CA LYS A 150 7.63 15.02 -16.25
C LYS A 150 6.94 16.02 -15.33
N ALA A 151 5.62 15.92 -15.17
CA ALA A 151 4.85 16.79 -14.28
C ALA A 151 5.25 16.52 -12.82
N VAL A 152 5.30 15.23 -12.41
CA VAL A 152 5.75 14.82 -11.08
C VAL A 152 7.15 15.34 -10.79
N ALA A 153 8.12 15.16 -11.71
CA ALA A 153 9.48 15.65 -11.53
C ALA A 153 9.52 17.16 -11.23
N LYS A 154 8.77 17.96 -12.00
CA LYS A 154 8.71 19.42 -11.81
C LYS A 154 8.09 19.82 -10.46
N GLU A 155 7.00 19.16 -10.05
CA GLU A 155 6.35 19.47 -8.79
C GLU A 155 7.23 19.09 -7.59
N VAL A 156 7.89 17.92 -7.62
CA VAL A 156 8.80 17.49 -6.55
C VAL A 156 10.03 18.39 -6.47
N LEU A 157 10.64 18.73 -7.60
CA LEU A 157 11.76 19.70 -7.64
C LEU A 157 11.37 21.09 -7.11
N SER A 158 10.10 21.50 -7.27
CA SER A 158 9.59 22.77 -6.74
C SER A 158 9.68 22.86 -5.22
N THR A 159 9.80 21.75 -4.51
CA THR A 159 10.01 21.69 -3.06
C THR A 159 11.47 21.47 -2.67
N GLY A 160 12.37 21.39 -3.64
CA GLY A 160 13.81 21.21 -3.39
C GLY A 160 14.20 19.75 -3.13
N ILE A 161 13.40 18.78 -3.58
CA ILE A 161 13.66 17.34 -3.43
C ILE A 161 14.05 16.77 -4.80
N PRO A 162 15.25 16.18 -4.95
CA PRO A 162 15.74 15.71 -6.25
C PRO A 162 15.58 14.20 -6.50
N TRP A 163 14.93 13.44 -5.61
CA TRP A 163 14.82 11.99 -5.68
C TRP A 163 13.42 11.50 -5.27
N THR A 164 12.84 10.60 -6.07
CA THR A 164 11.57 9.94 -5.72
C THR A 164 11.72 8.41 -5.64
N PHE A 165 10.94 7.78 -4.75
CA PHE A 165 10.79 6.33 -4.64
C PHE A 165 9.66 5.85 -5.56
N ALA A 166 9.74 6.21 -6.84
CA ALA A 166 8.81 5.84 -7.92
C ALA A 166 9.59 5.68 -9.24
N PRO A 167 9.09 4.84 -10.19
CA PRO A 167 7.81 4.15 -10.18
C PRO A 167 7.81 2.80 -9.44
N THR A 168 6.63 2.41 -8.92
CA THR A 168 6.35 1.02 -8.58
C THR A 168 6.13 0.26 -9.90
N ILE A 169 6.98 -0.76 -10.16
CA ILE A 169 6.93 -1.61 -11.36
C ILE A 169 6.69 -3.08 -10.99
N THR A 170 5.96 -3.27 -9.89
CA THR A 170 5.50 -4.58 -9.46
C THR A 170 4.46 -5.14 -10.43
N VAL A 171 4.37 -6.48 -10.51
CA VAL A 171 3.39 -7.20 -11.32
C VAL A 171 2.48 -8.00 -10.39
N PRO A 172 1.36 -7.43 -9.94
CA PRO A 172 0.43 -8.12 -9.05
C PRO A 172 -0.17 -9.36 -9.70
N GLN A 173 -0.16 -10.48 -8.99
CA GLN A 173 -0.71 -11.77 -9.44
C GLN A 173 -1.84 -12.27 -8.55
N ASN A 174 -2.20 -11.49 -7.54
CA ASN A 174 -3.30 -11.77 -6.63
C ASN A 174 -3.92 -10.45 -6.16
N ASP A 175 -5.18 -10.18 -6.54
CA ASP A 175 -5.87 -8.94 -6.22
C ASP A 175 -6.27 -8.81 -4.74
N THR A 176 -6.13 -9.86 -3.92
CA THR A 176 -6.27 -9.75 -2.47
C THR A 176 -5.13 -8.95 -1.81
N TRP A 177 -4.02 -8.74 -2.53
CA TRP A 177 -2.88 -7.97 -2.07
C TRP A 177 -3.20 -6.47 -1.95
N GLY A 178 -2.89 -5.88 -0.78
CA GLY A 178 -3.21 -4.47 -0.48
C GLY A 178 -2.50 -3.43 -1.34
N ARG A 179 -1.45 -3.83 -2.10
CA ARG A 179 -0.72 -2.93 -3.00
C ARG A 179 -1.05 -3.15 -4.49
N THR A 180 -2.11 -3.90 -4.80
CA THR A 180 -2.49 -4.16 -6.20
C THR A 180 -2.61 -2.86 -7.01
N TYR A 181 -3.21 -1.80 -6.46
CA TYR A 181 -3.37 -0.53 -7.15
C TYR A 181 -2.06 0.22 -7.44
N GLU A 182 -0.96 -0.13 -6.74
CA GLU A 182 0.37 0.43 -7.03
C GLU A 182 1.00 -0.19 -8.29
N GLY A 183 0.52 -1.35 -8.74
CA GLY A 183 0.91 -1.99 -10.00
C GLY A 183 0.10 -1.46 -11.18
N TYR A 184 0.74 -1.36 -12.35
CA TYR A 184 0.05 -0.97 -13.59
C TYR A 184 -0.84 -2.09 -14.14
N SER A 185 -0.44 -3.35 -13.97
CA SER A 185 -1.08 -4.49 -14.61
C SER A 185 -0.64 -5.83 -14.01
N GLU A 186 -1.47 -6.87 -14.19
CA GLU A 186 -1.10 -8.27 -14.01
C GLU A 186 -0.16 -8.78 -15.13
N ASP A 187 -0.06 -8.03 -16.26
CA ASP A 187 0.78 -8.35 -17.40
C ASP A 187 2.16 -7.67 -17.28
N PRO A 188 3.25 -8.46 -17.19
CA PRO A 188 4.60 -7.92 -17.05
C PRO A 188 5.05 -7.05 -18.23
N GLU A 189 4.56 -7.31 -19.46
CA GLU A 189 4.95 -6.53 -20.64
C GLU A 189 4.37 -5.10 -20.56
N LEU A 190 3.10 -4.97 -20.16
CA LEU A 190 2.47 -3.66 -19.96
C LEU A 190 3.12 -2.90 -18.79
N VAL A 191 3.42 -3.59 -17.68
CA VAL A 191 4.15 -2.97 -16.55
C VAL A 191 5.53 -2.47 -16.99
N ALA A 192 6.24 -3.27 -17.79
CA ALA A 192 7.56 -2.92 -18.34
C ALA A 192 7.50 -1.66 -19.20
N GLU A 193 6.53 -1.59 -20.14
CA GLU A 193 6.35 -0.44 -21.04
C GLU A 193 6.00 0.85 -20.28
N LEU A 194 5.01 0.79 -19.39
CA LEU A 194 4.55 1.97 -18.66
C LEU A 194 5.56 2.41 -17.60
N GLY A 195 6.20 1.45 -16.91
CA GLY A 195 7.28 1.73 -15.96
C GLY A 195 8.47 2.41 -16.62
N GLN A 196 8.89 1.95 -17.81
CA GLN A 196 9.94 2.59 -18.60
C GLN A 196 9.55 4.02 -18.99
N ALA A 197 8.31 4.23 -19.45
CA ALA A 197 7.81 5.55 -19.81
C ALA A 197 7.80 6.52 -18.61
N MET A 198 7.42 6.05 -17.42
CA MET A 198 7.48 6.85 -16.18
C MET A 198 8.92 7.25 -15.85
N ILE A 199 9.89 6.32 -15.93
CA ILE A 199 11.30 6.61 -15.69
C ILE A 199 11.82 7.66 -16.67
N TYR A 200 11.51 7.54 -17.96
CA TYR A 200 11.86 8.56 -18.96
C TYR A 200 11.22 9.92 -18.63
N GLY A 201 9.99 9.94 -18.12
CA GLY A 201 9.35 11.17 -17.66
C GLY A 201 10.09 11.82 -16.50
N LEU A 202 10.44 11.03 -15.49
CA LEU A 202 11.13 11.48 -14.28
C LEU A 202 12.59 11.88 -14.56
N GLN A 203 13.36 11.02 -15.22
CA GLN A 203 14.80 11.18 -15.39
C GLN A 203 15.22 11.87 -16.68
N GLY A 204 14.29 11.97 -17.66
CA GLY A 204 14.66 12.40 -19.02
C GLY A 204 15.33 11.27 -19.82
N GLU A 205 15.71 11.58 -21.03
CA GLU A 205 16.38 10.68 -21.97
C GLU A 205 17.36 11.44 -22.89
N GLY A 206 18.34 10.74 -23.47
CA GLY A 206 19.34 11.34 -24.36
C GLY A 206 20.06 12.51 -23.70
N ASP A 207 20.19 13.63 -24.40
CA ASP A 207 20.85 14.85 -23.92
C ASP A 207 20.14 15.53 -22.74
N ASN A 208 18.88 15.16 -22.47
CA ASN A 208 18.11 15.69 -21.35
C ASN A 208 18.13 14.76 -20.12
N PHE A 209 18.90 13.66 -20.16
CA PHE A 209 18.99 12.73 -19.04
C PHE A 209 19.51 13.44 -17.78
N LEU A 210 18.69 13.40 -16.72
CA LEU A 210 18.92 14.11 -15.44
C LEU A 210 19.19 15.62 -15.59
N GLY A 211 18.62 16.24 -16.65
CA GLY A 211 18.70 17.67 -16.89
C GLY A 211 17.87 18.49 -15.90
N LYS A 212 17.85 19.82 -16.07
CA LYS A 212 17.29 20.82 -15.13
C LYS A 212 15.89 20.50 -14.54
N ASN A 213 15.00 19.89 -15.33
CA ASN A 213 13.61 19.62 -14.92
C ASN A 213 13.35 18.11 -14.70
N HIS A 214 14.39 17.36 -14.40
CA HIS A 214 14.36 15.93 -14.18
C HIS A 214 14.97 15.60 -12.81
N MET A 215 14.60 14.45 -12.28
CA MET A 215 14.97 14.00 -10.96
C MET A 215 15.34 12.51 -10.96
N LEU A 216 15.92 12.02 -9.88
CA LEU A 216 16.20 10.61 -9.71
C LEU A 216 14.91 9.81 -9.53
N ALA A 217 14.75 8.73 -10.28
CA ALA A 217 13.70 7.72 -10.14
C ALA A 217 14.22 6.50 -9.36
N THR A 218 13.33 5.77 -8.73
CA THR A 218 13.59 4.48 -8.10
C THR A 218 12.61 3.45 -8.62
N ALA A 219 13.09 2.43 -9.32
CA ALA A 219 12.27 1.28 -9.66
C ALA A 219 12.07 0.40 -8.42
N LYS A 220 10.81 0.07 -8.09
CA LYS A 220 10.48 -0.68 -6.88
C LYS A 220 9.32 -1.66 -7.07
N HIS A 221 9.20 -2.76 -6.29
CA HIS A 221 10.19 -3.20 -5.31
C HIS A 221 10.89 -4.45 -5.84
N PHE A 222 12.21 -4.46 -5.88
CA PHE A 222 13.00 -5.57 -6.39
C PHE A 222 13.11 -6.67 -5.34
N ILE A 223 12.53 -7.89 -5.55
CA ILE A 223 11.77 -8.42 -6.69
C ILE A 223 10.74 -9.44 -6.21
N GLY A 224 9.55 -9.43 -6.83
CA GLY A 224 8.55 -10.48 -6.63
C GLY A 224 7.52 -10.19 -5.54
N ASP A 225 7.36 -8.94 -5.10
CA ASP A 225 6.37 -8.50 -4.12
C ASP A 225 4.92 -8.73 -4.56
N GLY A 226 4.59 -8.50 -5.83
CA GLY A 226 3.26 -8.77 -6.40
C GLY A 226 2.94 -10.25 -6.60
N GLY A 227 3.85 -11.19 -6.27
CA GLY A 227 3.70 -12.64 -6.42
C GLY A 227 3.78 -13.41 -5.10
N THR A 228 3.42 -12.80 -3.98
CA THR A 228 3.40 -13.49 -2.68
C THR A 228 2.23 -14.45 -2.58
N ILE A 229 2.44 -15.55 -1.83
CA ILE A 229 1.38 -16.52 -1.55
C ILE A 229 0.21 -15.82 -0.86
N ASP A 230 -1.01 -16.12 -1.31
CA ASP A 230 -2.27 -15.58 -0.78
C ASP A 230 -2.37 -14.04 -0.81
N GLY A 231 -1.55 -13.36 -1.63
CA GLY A 231 -1.56 -11.91 -1.71
C GLY A 231 -1.16 -11.21 -0.41
N ILE A 232 -0.44 -11.88 0.48
CA ILE A 232 -0.01 -11.29 1.76
C ILE A 232 1.13 -10.32 1.51
N ASP A 233 0.92 -9.07 1.90
CA ASP A 233 1.96 -8.05 1.81
C ASP A 233 3.21 -8.45 2.61
N GLN A 234 4.42 -8.19 2.04
CA GLN A 234 5.70 -8.59 2.60
C GLN A 234 5.86 -10.12 2.79
N GLY A 235 4.95 -10.93 2.23
CA GLY A 235 4.90 -12.38 2.35
C GLY A 235 6.03 -13.10 1.60
N ASN A 236 5.82 -14.39 1.32
CA ASN A 236 6.79 -15.23 0.62
C ASN A 236 6.33 -15.55 -0.80
N SER A 237 7.19 -15.34 -1.79
CA SER A 237 7.01 -15.81 -3.16
C SER A 237 7.75 -17.13 -3.33
N THR A 238 7.08 -18.15 -3.90
CA THR A 238 7.64 -19.49 -4.13
C THR A 238 7.83 -19.81 -5.61
N ILE A 239 7.69 -18.81 -6.46
CA ILE A 239 7.87 -18.94 -7.90
C ILE A 239 9.28 -19.45 -8.24
N SER A 240 9.41 -20.26 -9.29
CA SER A 240 10.72 -20.68 -9.80
C SER A 240 11.54 -19.48 -10.25
N GLU A 241 12.86 -19.61 -10.34
CA GLU A 241 13.72 -18.53 -10.80
C GLU A 241 13.39 -18.06 -12.23
N LEU A 242 13.09 -18.99 -13.13
CA LEU A 242 12.63 -18.64 -14.47
C LEU A 242 11.31 -17.88 -14.45
N GLY A 243 10.38 -18.30 -13.60
CA GLY A 243 9.13 -17.59 -13.37
C GLY A 243 9.37 -16.20 -12.78
N LEU A 244 10.23 -16.06 -11.77
CA LEU A 244 10.62 -14.80 -11.16
C LEU A 244 11.19 -13.83 -12.21
N LYS A 245 12.10 -14.32 -13.07
CA LYS A 245 12.66 -13.53 -14.16
C LYS A 245 11.61 -13.09 -15.17
N ASN A 246 10.81 -14.01 -15.68
CA ASN A 246 9.89 -13.73 -16.78
C ASN A 246 8.68 -12.89 -16.36
N LEU A 247 8.25 -13.03 -15.10
CA LEU A 247 7.09 -12.33 -14.58
C LEU A 247 7.48 -11.03 -13.88
N HIS A 248 8.35 -11.12 -12.87
CA HIS A 248 8.70 -9.99 -12.03
C HIS A 248 10.01 -9.29 -12.45
N GLY A 249 10.87 -9.97 -13.22
CA GLY A 249 12.14 -9.44 -13.73
C GLY A 249 11.99 -8.59 -14.99
N GLU A 250 10.99 -8.89 -15.84
CA GLU A 250 10.80 -8.22 -17.14
C GLU A 250 10.72 -6.69 -17.00
N PRO A 251 9.96 -6.10 -16.06
CA PRO A 251 9.93 -4.63 -15.90
C PRO A 251 11.29 -4.03 -15.56
N TYR A 252 12.15 -4.76 -14.85
CA TYR A 252 13.48 -4.26 -14.48
C TYR A 252 14.45 -4.19 -15.66
N PHE A 253 14.35 -5.08 -16.64
CA PHE A 253 15.14 -4.94 -17.87
C PHE A 253 14.83 -3.61 -18.58
N LYS A 254 13.55 -3.25 -18.70
CA LYS A 254 13.12 -1.99 -19.30
C LYS A 254 13.47 -0.77 -18.42
N ALA A 255 13.45 -0.91 -17.10
CA ALA A 255 13.93 0.13 -16.21
C ALA A 255 15.44 0.38 -16.37
N LEU A 256 16.24 -0.68 -16.58
CA LEU A 256 17.67 -0.57 -16.89
C LEU A 256 17.93 0.06 -18.26
N ASP A 257 17.12 -0.28 -19.28
CA ASP A 257 17.17 0.38 -20.58
C ASP A 257 16.89 1.91 -20.46
N ALA A 258 16.01 2.30 -19.54
CA ALA A 258 15.73 3.70 -19.22
C ALA A 258 16.78 4.34 -18.30
N CYS A 259 17.85 3.65 -17.98
CA CYS A 259 18.93 4.14 -17.11
C CYS A 259 18.48 4.54 -15.71
N VAL A 260 17.57 3.78 -15.09
CA VAL A 260 17.16 4.05 -13.71
C VAL A 260 18.38 4.09 -12.79
N GLN A 261 18.42 5.10 -11.91
CA GLN A 261 19.60 5.33 -11.06
C GLN A 261 19.48 4.73 -9.67
N SER A 262 18.29 4.38 -9.24
CA SER A 262 18.05 3.73 -7.96
C SER A 262 17.07 2.56 -8.14
N ILE A 263 17.31 1.49 -7.39
CA ILE A 263 16.39 0.34 -7.26
C ILE A 263 16.20 0.08 -5.77
N MET A 264 14.94 -0.09 -5.34
CA MET A 264 14.61 -0.38 -3.95
C MET A 264 14.39 -1.88 -3.76
N ALA A 265 15.06 -2.46 -2.76
CA ALA A 265 14.87 -3.86 -2.40
C ALA A 265 13.49 -4.07 -1.78
N SER A 266 12.83 -5.17 -2.11
CA SER A 266 11.49 -5.48 -1.63
C SER A 266 11.46 -6.05 -0.21
N PHE A 267 10.32 -5.91 0.45
CA PHE A 267 10.06 -6.54 1.75
C PHE A 267 9.81 -8.06 1.67
N ASN A 268 9.31 -8.56 0.54
CA ASN A 268 8.94 -9.97 0.43
C ASN A 268 10.14 -10.92 0.60
N SER A 269 9.83 -12.18 0.84
CA SER A 269 10.78 -13.28 0.73
C SER A 269 10.65 -13.97 -0.64
N TRP A 270 11.74 -14.50 -1.14
CA TRP A 270 11.73 -15.50 -2.21
C TRP A 270 12.27 -16.82 -1.69
N ASN A 271 11.45 -17.88 -1.77
CA ASN A 271 11.75 -19.21 -1.21
C ASN A 271 12.23 -19.14 0.25
N GLY A 272 11.53 -18.34 1.07
CA GLY A 272 11.79 -18.18 2.50
C GLY A 272 12.96 -17.25 2.86
N LYS A 273 13.63 -16.62 1.88
CA LYS A 273 14.75 -15.72 2.12
C LYS A 273 14.33 -14.27 1.85
N LYS A 274 14.30 -13.42 2.88
CA LYS A 274 13.99 -11.99 2.78
C LYS A 274 14.89 -11.31 1.75
N MET A 275 14.30 -10.46 0.91
CA MET A 275 14.99 -9.85 -0.23
C MET A 275 16.17 -8.99 0.21
N HIS A 276 16.05 -8.20 1.26
CA HIS A 276 17.16 -7.40 1.81
C HIS A 276 18.39 -8.21 2.21
N GLY A 277 18.22 -9.51 2.55
CA GLY A 277 19.32 -10.44 2.85
C GLY A 277 19.68 -11.38 1.68
N ASN A 278 19.08 -11.21 0.52
CA ASN A 278 19.28 -12.12 -0.61
C ASN A 278 20.45 -11.67 -1.50
N LYS A 279 21.67 -12.07 -1.12
CA LYS A 279 22.88 -11.76 -1.89
C LYS A 279 22.81 -12.21 -3.33
N TYR A 280 22.23 -13.38 -3.59
CA TYR A 280 22.11 -13.91 -4.95
C TYR A 280 21.35 -12.93 -5.85
N LEU A 281 20.14 -12.49 -5.43
CA LEU A 281 19.33 -11.59 -6.26
C LEU A 281 19.87 -10.15 -6.27
N LEU A 282 20.29 -9.59 -5.12
CA LEU A 282 20.74 -8.19 -5.07
C LEU A 282 22.15 -7.97 -5.63
N ASN A 283 23.07 -8.89 -5.39
CA ASN A 283 24.46 -8.71 -5.81
C ASN A 283 24.78 -9.50 -7.09
N ASP A 284 24.53 -10.83 -7.08
CA ASP A 284 25.01 -11.67 -8.16
C ASP A 284 24.15 -11.46 -9.42
N ILE A 285 22.82 -11.39 -9.28
CA ILE A 285 21.91 -11.10 -10.39
C ILE A 285 21.88 -9.59 -10.71
N LEU A 286 21.33 -8.75 -9.83
CA LEU A 286 21.07 -7.33 -10.16
C LEU A 286 22.34 -6.55 -10.47
N LYS A 287 23.33 -6.57 -9.58
CA LYS A 287 24.54 -5.77 -9.75
C LYS A 287 25.52 -6.36 -10.77
N THR A 288 25.63 -7.70 -10.83
CA THR A 288 26.63 -8.36 -11.66
C THR A 288 26.06 -8.75 -13.01
N GLU A 289 25.08 -9.66 -13.08
CA GLU A 289 24.56 -10.14 -14.37
C GLU A 289 23.73 -9.10 -15.11
N MET A 290 22.76 -8.47 -14.43
CA MET A 290 21.98 -7.36 -15.00
C MET A 290 22.79 -6.07 -15.12
N ASN A 291 24.02 -6.06 -14.61
CA ASN A 291 25.00 -4.97 -14.75
C ASN A 291 24.50 -3.61 -14.26
N PHE A 292 23.67 -3.59 -13.22
CA PHE A 292 23.13 -2.35 -12.61
C PHE A 292 24.23 -1.54 -11.95
N LYS A 293 24.40 -0.29 -12.37
CA LYS A 293 25.46 0.62 -11.90
C LYS A 293 24.99 1.66 -10.87
N GLY A 294 23.68 1.84 -10.72
CA GLY A 294 23.10 2.74 -9.72
C GLY A 294 23.19 2.19 -8.30
N LEU A 295 22.51 2.82 -7.37
CA LEU A 295 22.44 2.41 -5.96
C LEU A 295 21.24 1.50 -5.67
N VAL A 296 21.41 0.58 -4.75
CA VAL A 296 20.33 -0.22 -4.16
C VAL A 296 19.97 0.39 -2.81
N VAL A 297 18.78 0.94 -2.70
CA VAL A 297 18.24 1.44 -1.43
C VAL A 297 17.38 0.34 -0.77
N GLY A 298 17.48 0.19 0.56
CA GLY A 298 16.56 -0.63 1.33
C GLY A 298 15.19 0.05 1.45
N ASP A 299 14.17 -0.72 1.76
CA ASP A 299 12.86 -0.20 2.15
C ASP A 299 12.82 0.06 3.67
N TRP A 300 11.76 0.68 4.17
CA TRP A 300 11.55 1.14 5.55
C TRP A 300 11.81 0.04 6.59
N ASN A 301 12.95 0.10 7.27
CA ASN A 301 13.43 -0.94 8.20
C ASN A 301 13.53 -2.37 7.62
N GLY A 302 13.46 -2.54 6.28
CA GLY A 302 13.45 -3.87 5.65
C GLY A 302 14.67 -4.73 5.97
N HIS A 303 15.81 -4.12 6.26
CA HIS A 303 17.00 -4.82 6.72
C HIS A 303 16.80 -5.51 8.09
N GLY A 304 15.98 -4.91 8.98
CA GLY A 304 15.66 -5.49 10.29
C GLY A 304 14.86 -6.78 10.22
N GLN A 305 14.15 -7.03 9.09
CA GLN A 305 13.38 -8.26 8.85
C GLN A 305 14.25 -9.44 8.40
N VAL A 306 15.53 -9.23 8.10
CA VAL A 306 16.45 -10.32 7.71
C VAL A 306 16.77 -11.18 8.93
N ARG A 307 16.71 -12.50 8.76
CA ARG A 307 16.96 -13.44 9.87
C ARG A 307 18.29 -13.16 10.57
N GLY A 308 18.23 -12.89 11.88
CA GLY A 308 19.40 -12.58 12.71
C GLY A 308 19.80 -11.10 12.66
N CYS A 309 18.99 -10.24 12.04
CA CYS A 309 19.13 -8.79 12.08
C CYS A 309 18.15 -8.13 13.03
N THR A 310 18.40 -6.85 13.29
CA THR A 310 17.50 -5.88 13.90
C THR A 310 17.60 -4.56 13.14
N ASN A 311 16.72 -3.60 13.39
CA ASN A 311 16.82 -2.27 12.76
C ASN A 311 18.15 -1.57 13.06
N THR A 312 18.83 -1.94 14.15
CA THR A 312 20.09 -1.33 14.59
C THR A 312 21.34 -2.18 14.32
N ASP A 313 21.17 -3.40 13.81
CA ASP A 313 22.29 -4.33 13.58
C ASP A 313 21.99 -5.31 12.44
N CYS A 314 22.54 -5.07 11.24
CA CYS A 314 22.34 -5.94 10.08
C CYS A 314 23.49 -5.90 9.06
N PRO A 315 24.64 -6.50 9.34
CA PRO A 315 25.69 -6.63 8.33
C PRO A 315 25.28 -7.54 7.16
N GLN A 316 24.31 -8.45 7.37
CA GLN A 316 23.82 -9.40 6.37
C GLN A 316 23.20 -8.67 5.17
N ALA A 317 22.30 -7.69 5.40
CA ALA A 317 21.66 -6.94 4.32
C ALA A 317 22.68 -6.10 3.55
N PHE A 318 23.61 -5.47 4.24
CA PHE A 318 24.66 -4.69 3.60
C PHE A 318 25.57 -5.56 2.71
N ASN A 319 26.00 -6.71 3.24
CA ASN A 319 26.82 -7.68 2.50
C ASN A 319 26.04 -8.38 1.38
N ALA A 320 24.70 -8.41 1.47
CA ALA A 320 23.85 -8.92 0.40
C ALA A 320 23.73 -7.96 -0.79
N GLY A 321 24.05 -6.66 -0.62
CA GLY A 321 24.06 -5.71 -1.74
C GLY A 321 23.27 -4.44 -1.52
N VAL A 322 22.59 -4.25 -0.38
CA VAL A 322 21.96 -2.97 -0.04
C VAL A 322 23.07 -1.90 0.13
N ASP A 323 22.92 -0.74 -0.53
CA ASP A 323 23.91 0.34 -0.50
C ASP A 323 23.52 1.46 0.46
N VAL A 324 22.20 1.68 0.63
CA VAL A 324 21.66 2.69 1.54
C VAL A 324 20.64 2.02 2.44
N PHE A 325 20.86 2.07 3.75
CA PHE A 325 19.89 1.65 4.73
C PHE A 325 18.79 2.71 4.89
N MET A 326 17.55 2.41 4.57
CA MET A 326 16.40 3.19 4.98
C MET A 326 16.06 2.80 6.41
N VAL A 327 16.49 3.63 7.37
CA VAL A 327 16.34 3.40 8.81
C VAL A 327 15.79 4.66 9.46
N PRO A 328 14.47 4.83 9.48
CA PRO A 328 13.85 6.10 9.80
C PRO A 328 14.21 6.63 11.19
N ASP A 329 14.04 5.82 12.22
CA ASP A 329 14.06 6.27 13.60
C ASP A 329 15.33 5.85 14.36
N GLU A 330 15.74 4.59 14.30
CA GLU A 330 16.86 4.00 15.07
C GLU A 330 18.25 4.19 14.41
N TRP A 331 18.35 5.12 13.47
CA TRP A 331 19.51 5.36 12.60
C TRP A 331 20.82 5.64 13.33
N GLN A 332 20.79 6.30 14.50
CA GLN A 332 22.01 6.62 15.23
C GLN A 332 22.70 5.36 15.78
N GLU A 333 21.90 4.40 16.21
CA GLU A 333 22.44 3.14 16.72
C GLU A 333 22.93 2.27 15.56
N LEU A 334 22.18 2.19 14.45
CA LEU A 334 22.63 1.50 13.24
C LEU A 334 23.94 2.11 12.71
N TYR A 335 24.09 3.46 12.72
CA TYR A 335 25.34 4.11 12.35
C TYR A 335 26.52 3.63 13.20
N LYS A 336 26.38 3.60 14.54
CA LYS A 336 27.42 3.14 15.48
C LYS A 336 27.76 1.68 15.25
N THR A 337 26.78 0.85 15.08
CA THR A 337 26.92 -0.59 14.86
C THR A 337 27.60 -0.86 13.53
N THR A 338 27.17 -0.21 12.44
CA THR A 338 27.80 -0.32 11.12
C THR A 338 29.27 0.12 11.17
N LEU A 339 29.57 1.23 11.87
CA LEU A 339 30.96 1.68 12.05
C LEU A 339 31.83 0.63 12.76
N LYS A 340 31.28 -0.06 13.76
CA LYS A 340 31.94 -1.17 14.47
C LYS A 340 32.12 -2.38 13.56
N GLN A 341 31.12 -2.72 12.76
CA GLN A 341 31.15 -3.85 11.84
C GLN A 341 32.18 -3.68 10.71
N VAL A 342 32.34 -2.47 10.19
CA VAL A 342 33.43 -2.24 9.23
C VAL A 342 34.80 -2.33 9.90
N LYS A 343 34.97 -1.79 11.12
CA LYS A 343 36.23 -1.87 11.86
C LYS A 343 36.66 -3.30 12.22
N ASN A 344 35.71 -4.16 12.54
CA ASN A 344 36.01 -5.57 12.91
C ASN A 344 35.97 -6.53 11.70
N GLY A 345 35.71 -6.03 10.48
CA GLY A 345 35.69 -6.80 9.25
C GLY A 345 34.39 -7.58 8.99
N SER A 346 33.35 -7.47 9.83
CA SER A 346 32.02 -8.07 9.57
C SER A 346 31.37 -7.49 8.30
N ILE A 347 31.65 -6.22 8.02
CA ILE A 347 31.44 -5.59 6.72
C ILE A 347 32.82 -5.30 6.12
N PRO A 348 33.17 -5.91 4.97
CA PRO A 348 34.44 -5.64 4.31
C PRO A 348 34.58 -4.16 3.90
N LEU A 349 35.79 -3.60 4.02
CA LEU A 349 36.03 -2.21 3.60
C LEU A 349 35.70 -1.99 2.12
N GLU A 350 35.95 -2.98 1.28
CA GLU A 350 35.62 -2.90 -0.15
C GLU A 350 34.10 -2.82 -0.38
N ARG A 351 33.29 -3.50 0.45
CA ARG A 351 31.84 -3.44 0.33
C ARG A 351 31.29 -2.04 0.67
N ILE A 352 31.83 -1.36 1.68
CA ILE A 352 31.41 0.02 1.96
C ILE A 352 31.93 0.98 0.90
N ASN A 353 33.12 0.77 0.36
CA ASN A 353 33.64 1.55 -0.76
C ASN A 353 32.76 1.37 -2.01
N ASP A 354 32.28 0.15 -2.33
CA ASP A 354 31.33 -0.09 -3.44
C ASP A 354 30.02 0.66 -3.22
N ALA A 355 29.43 0.63 -2.01
CA ALA A 355 28.20 1.36 -1.70
C ALA A 355 28.39 2.88 -1.89
N VAL A 356 29.46 3.44 -1.31
CA VAL A 356 29.76 4.87 -1.43
C VAL A 356 30.02 5.27 -2.89
N ARG A 357 30.73 4.44 -3.66
CA ARG A 357 30.97 4.64 -5.11
C ARG A 357 29.66 4.78 -5.87
N ARG A 358 28.69 3.91 -5.61
CA ARG A 358 27.36 3.93 -6.22
C ARG A 358 26.57 5.18 -5.82
N ILE A 359 26.61 5.55 -4.55
CA ILE A 359 25.95 6.76 -4.04
C ILE A 359 26.55 8.02 -4.68
N LEU A 360 27.89 8.14 -4.71
CA LEU A 360 28.57 9.30 -5.33
C LEU A 360 28.33 9.34 -6.83
N ARG A 361 28.29 8.17 -7.51
CA ARG A 361 27.95 8.07 -8.91
C ARG A 361 26.58 8.69 -9.19
N VAL A 362 25.57 8.34 -8.42
CA VAL A 362 24.20 8.87 -8.57
C VAL A 362 24.15 10.38 -8.26
N LYS A 363 24.84 10.83 -7.20
CA LYS A 363 24.95 12.26 -6.86
C LYS A 363 25.64 13.09 -7.96
N MET A 364 26.65 12.51 -8.59
CA MET A 364 27.36 13.18 -9.70
C MET A 364 26.49 13.21 -10.95
N GLN A 365 25.78 12.13 -11.28
CA GLN A 365 24.88 12.06 -12.43
C GLN A 365 23.80 13.14 -12.41
N ILE A 366 23.23 13.45 -11.24
CA ILE A 366 22.23 14.51 -11.11
C ILE A 366 22.87 15.90 -10.95
N GLY A 367 24.19 16.02 -10.99
CA GLY A 367 24.91 17.30 -10.89
C GLY A 367 25.10 17.85 -9.46
N LEU A 368 24.77 17.08 -8.41
CA LEU A 368 24.95 17.54 -7.03
C LEU A 368 26.41 17.81 -6.69
N LEU A 369 27.34 16.99 -7.21
CA LEU A 369 28.79 17.21 -7.02
C LEU A 369 29.34 18.32 -7.92
N ASP A 370 28.56 18.79 -8.89
CA ASP A 370 28.90 19.86 -9.80
C ASP A 370 28.19 21.18 -9.46
N GLY A 371 27.68 21.27 -8.22
CA GLY A 371 27.14 22.51 -7.66
C GLY A 371 25.64 22.72 -7.84
N LEU A 372 24.89 21.68 -8.26
CA LEU A 372 23.42 21.73 -8.22
C LEU A 372 22.96 21.88 -6.76
N LYS A 373 22.09 22.84 -6.53
CA LYS A 373 21.45 23.10 -5.24
C LYS A 373 19.94 22.93 -5.39
N PRO A 374 19.37 21.82 -4.95
CA PRO A 374 17.95 21.54 -5.15
C PRO A 374 17.00 22.63 -4.62
N HIS A 375 17.31 23.22 -3.48
CA HIS A 375 16.55 24.32 -2.88
C HIS A 375 16.53 25.62 -3.69
N GLU A 376 17.48 25.83 -4.63
CA GLU A 376 17.54 26.99 -5.53
C GLU A 376 16.71 26.81 -6.81
N TYR A 377 15.98 25.69 -6.94
CA TYR A 377 15.04 25.51 -8.07
C TYR A 377 13.99 26.63 -8.05
N LYS A 378 14.00 27.46 -9.12
CA LYS A 378 13.30 28.75 -9.10
C LYS A 378 11.82 28.65 -9.42
N ASP A 379 11.46 27.68 -10.24
CA ASP A 379 10.10 27.53 -10.73
C ASP A 379 9.21 26.87 -9.66
N ASN A 380 7.94 27.24 -9.61
CA ASN A 380 6.93 26.58 -8.79
C ASN A 380 5.86 26.00 -9.69
N PHE A 381 5.85 24.67 -9.79
CA PHE A 381 4.90 23.92 -10.61
C PHE A 381 3.86 23.15 -9.77
N VAL A 382 3.90 23.26 -8.45
CA VAL A 382 2.95 22.52 -7.58
C VAL A 382 1.52 22.95 -7.92
N GLY A 383 0.70 22.00 -8.38
CA GLY A 383 -0.69 22.25 -8.79
C GLY A 383 -0.84 23.13 -10.03
N ALA A 384 0.15 23.12 -10.92
CA ALA A 384 0.10 23.90 -12.15
C ALA A 384 -1.09 23.48 -13.03
N PRO A 385 -1.82 24.43 -13.66
CA PRO A 385 -2.97 24.10 -14.49
C PRO A 385 -2.70 23.10 -15.61
N GLU A 386 -1.51 23.17 -16.21
CA GLU A 386 -1.11 22.20 -17.24
C GLU A 386 -0.92 20.79 -16.69
N HIS A 387 -0.51 20.62 -15.45
CA HIS A 387 -0.40 19.32 -14.79
C HIS A 387 -1.79 18.75 -14.47
N PHE A 388 -2.70 19.62 -14.01
CA PHE A 388 -4.10 19.25 -13.78
C PHE A 388 -4.78 18.79 -15.07
N GLU A 389 -4.51 19.42 -16.23
CA GLU A 389 -5.06 18.96 -17.52
C GLU A 389 -4.46 17.61 -17.95
N ILE A 390 -3.19 17.33 -17.63
CA ILE A 390 -2.60 15.99 -17.83
C ILE A 390 -3.32 14.96 -16.95
N ALA A 391 -3.59 15.28 -15.68
CA ALA A 391 -4.33 14.42 -14.78
C ALA A 391 -5.78 14.19 -15.26
N ARG A 392 -6.46 15.24 -15.74
CA ARG A 392 -7.79 15.13 -16.31
C ARG A 392 -7.82 14.24 -17.55
N GLN A 393 -6.79 14.33 -18.40
CA GLN A 393 -6.64 13.43 -19.54
C GLN A 393 -6.39 11.99 -19.09
N ALA A 394 -5.61 11.79 -18.01
CA ALA A 394 -5.38 10.46 -17.45
C ALA A 394 -6.67 9.84 -16.91
N VAL A 395 -7.52 10.63 -16.24
CA VAL A 395 -8.86 10.16 -15.81
C VAL A 395 -9.72 9.77 -17.01
N ARG A 396 -9.81 10.61 -18.05
CA ARG A 396 -10.58 10.29 -19.28
C ARG A 396 -10.18 8.95 -19.90
N GLU A 397 -8.88 8.66 -19.92
CA GLU A 397 -8.35 7.45 -20.57
C GLU A 397 -8.31 6.24 -19.64
N SER A 398 -8.44 6.41 -18.31
CA SER A 398 -8.41 5.32 -17.34
C SER A 398 -9.78 4.68 -17.08
N LEU A 399 -10.88 5.39 -17.35
CA LEU A 399 -12.23 4.88 -17.11
C LEU A 399 -12.50 3.66 -17.99
N VAL A 400 -12.97 2.56 -17.39
CA VAL A 400 -13.34 1.35 -18.12
C VAL A 400 -14.84 1.13 -18.04
N LEU A 401 -15.49 1.10 -19.19
CA LEU A 401 -16.91 0.80 -19.30
C LEU A 401 -17.10 -0.71 -19.32
N LEU A 402 -17.72 -1.26 -18.27
CA LEU A 402 -17.97 -2.70 -18.15
C LEU A 402 -19.35 -3.11 -18.66
N LYS A 403 -20.36 -2.22 -18.54
CA LYS A 403 -21.75 -2.44 -18.98
C LYS A 403 -22.36 -1.13 -19.48
N ASN A 404 -23.13 -1.17 -20.55
CA ASN A 404 -23.88 -0.01 -21.06
C ASN A 404 -25.19 -0.46 -21.74
N ASN A 405 -26.05 -1.11 -20.98
CA ASN A 405 -27.34 -1.58 -21.48
C ASN A 405 -28.24 -0.43 -21.90
N GLU A 406 -29.10 -0.67 -22.87
CA GLU A 406 -30.01 0.33 -23.45
C GLU A 406 -29.27 1.56 -24.03
N ASN A 407 -27.97 1.52 -24.13
CA ASN A 407 -27.11 2.63 -24.52
C ASN A 407 -27.36 3.90 -23.68
N ILE A 408 -27.55 3.72 -22.34
CA ILE A 408 -27.86 4.82 -21.45
C ILE A 408 -26.75 5.88 -21.43
N LEU A 409 -25.49 5.47 -21.51
CA LEU A 409 -24.34 6.38 -21.66
C LEU A 409 -24.07 6.65 -23.16
N PRO A 410 -23.69 7.89 -23.53
CA PRO A 410 -23.49 9.06 -22.68
C PRO A 410 -24.80 9.73 -22.28
N LEU A 411 -24.86 10.24 -21.05
CA LEU A 411 -26.02 10.94 -20.49
C LEU A 411 -26.22 12.32 -21.13
N ASN A 412 -27.48 12.72 -21.29
CA ASN A 412 -27.78 14.10 -21.67
C ASN A 412 -27.76 15.02 -20.43
N PRO A 413 -26.81 15.94 -20.28
CA PRO A 413 -26.67 16.75 -19.07
C PRO A 413 -27.84 17.71 -18.82
N SER A 414 -28.76 17.90 -19.79
CA SER A 414 -29.99 18.68 -19.60
C SER A 414 -31.08 17.95 -18.83
N ASN A 415 -30.90 16.67 -18.51
CA ASN A 415 -31.85 15.85 -17.77
C ASN A 415 -31.82 16.13 -16.25
N HIS A 416 -32.72 15.49 -15.53
CA HIS A 416 -32.77 15.49 -14.06
C HIS A 416 -32.10 14.24 -13.49
N PHE A 417 -31.18 14.44 -12.56
CA PHE A 417 -30.39 13.37 -11.94
C PHE A 417 -30.52 13.37 -10.42
N VAL A 418 -30.48 12.18 -9.85
CA VAL A 418 -30.22 11.97 -8.43
C VAL A 418 -28.89 11.27 -8.28
N VAL A 419 -28.07 11.72 -7.33
CA VAL A 419 -26.79 11.05 -6.98
C VAL A 419 -26.95 10.43 -5.61
N VAL A 420 -26.52 9.18 -5.50
CA VAL A 420 -26.50 8.45 -4.23
C VAL A 420 -25.11 7.84 -3.99
N GLY A 421 -24.84 7.46 -2.75
CA GLY A 421 -23.58 6.85 -2.35
C GLY A 421 -22.58 7.87 -1.77
N LYS A 422 -22.04 7.57 -0.60
CA LYS A 422 -21.17 8.50 0.17
C LYS A 422 -19.87 8.84 -0.54
N ALA A 423 -19.35 7.95 -1.37
CA ALA A 423 -18.13 8.20 -2.13
C ALA A 423 -18.25 9.37 -3.12
N ALA A 424 -19.50 9.76 -3.49
CA ALA A 424 -19.76 10.92 -4.33
C ALA A 424 -19.19 12.24 -3.77
N GLN A 425 -19.20 12.38 -2.45
CA GLN A 425 -18.76 13.58 -1.73
C GLN A 425 -17.46 13.36 -0.94
N SER A 426 -16.80 12.22 -1.11
CA SER A 426 -15.55 11.89 -0.43
C SER A 426 -14.34 12.07 -1.35
N ILE A 427 -13.55 13.11 -1.12
CA ILE A 427 -12.28 13.29 -1.84
C ILE A 427 -11.29 12.19 -1.45
N ASN A 428 -11.32 11.69 -0.21
CA ASN A 428 -10.46 10.59 0.21
C ASN A 428 -10.64 9.34 -0.66
N ASN A 429 -11.89 8.92 -0.94
CA ASN A 429 -12.17 7.72 -1.75
C ASN A 429 -11.67 7.87 -3.20
N GLN A 430 -11.77 9.08 -3.78
CA GLN A 430 -11.25 9.30 -5.13
C GLN A 430 -9.71 9.36 -5.20
N MET A 431 -9.05 9.74 -4.09
CA MET A 431 -7.59 9.82 -4.02
C MET A 431 -6.93 8.49 -3.75
N GLY A 432 -7.48 7.69 -2.84
CA GLY A 432 -6.86 6.46 -2.37
C GLY A 432 -5.71 6.67 -1.37
N GLY A 433 -5.07 5.60 -0.97
CA GLY A 433 -3.90 5.60 -0.09
C GLY A 433 -2.72 6.39 -0.65
N TRP A 434 -1.69 6.62 0.13
CA TRP A 434 -0.52 7.39 -0.27
C TRP A 434 -0.84 8.84 -0.67
N THR A 435 -1.88 9.46 -0.11
CA THR A 435 -2.26 10.84 -0.44
C THR A 435 -2.32 11.69 0.82
N ILE A 436 -1.49 12.72 0.92
CA ILE A 436 -1.20 13.58 2.07
C ILE A 436 -0.64 12.72 3.21
N THR A 437 -1.43 11.83 3.81
CA THR A 437 -0.98 10.85 4.79
C THR A 437 -0.87 9.46 4.18
N TRP A 438 -0.12 8.55 4.83
CA TRP A 438 0.15 7.22 4.29
C TRP A 438 -1.13 6.43 3.98
N GLN A 439 -2.02 6.29 4.96
CA GLN A 439 -3.29 5.56 4.79
C GLN A 439 -4.41 6.41 4.18
N ALA A 440 -4.24 7.73 4.12
CA ALA A 440 -5.21 8.73 3.67
C ALA A 440 -6.55 8.78 4.45
N ARG A 441 -6.81 7.90 5.42
CA ARG A 441 -8.08 7.78 6.15
C ARG A 441 -8.38 8.97 7.06
N ASP A 442 -7.35 9.64 7.56
CA ASP A 442 -7.42 10.76 8.51
C ASP A 442 -7.48 12.15 7.86
N ASN A 443 -7.54 12.18 6.52
CA ASN A 443 -7.68 13.43 5.77
C ASN A 443 -9.16 13.85 5.70
N LYS A 444 -9.38 15.17 5.60
CA LYS A 444 -10.68 15.78 5.37
C LYS A 444 -10.73 16.37 3.97
N ASN A 445 -11.92 16.51 3.39
CA ASN A 445 -12.08 17.21 2.09
C ASN A 445 -11.42 18.59 2.07
N SER A 446 -11.40 19.31 3.20
CA SER A 446 -10.74 20.62 3.35
C SER A 446 -9.21 20.59 3.25
N ASP A 447 -8.57 19.42 3.36
CA ASP A 447 -7.13 19.27 3.22
C ASP A 447 -6.71 19.30 1.73
N TYR A 448 -7.65 19.03 0.82
CA TYR A 448 -7.39 18.99 -0.62
C TYR A 448 -7.67 20.35 -1.27
N LYS A 449 -6.64 21.11 -1.56
CA LYS A 449 -6.76 22.43 -2.18
C LYS A 449 -7.05 22.33 -3.67
N ASN A 450 -8.01 23.12 -4.15
CA ASN A 450 -8.37 23.22 -5.57
C ASN A 450 -8.85 21.89 -6.20
N VAL A 451 -9.39 21.01 -5.39
CA VAL A 451 -9.94 19.71 -5.81
C VAL A 451 -11.42 19.67 -5.48
N ASN A 452 -12.22 19.26 -6.44
CA ASN A 452 -13.65 19.01 -6.26
C ASN A 452 -13.89 17.51 -5.98
N ASP A 453 -14.92 17.22 -5.19
CA ASP A 453 -15.48 15.87 -5.17
C ASP A 453 -16.27 15.58 -6.45
N ILE A 454 -16.58 14.29 -6.66
CA ILE A 454 -17.27 13.86 -7.89
C ILE A 454 -18.66 14.52 -8.00
N TYR A 455 -19.43 14.59 -6.89
CA TYR A 455 -20.76 15.21 -6.90
C TYR A 455 -20.71 16.69 -7.33
N THR A 456 -19.79 17.45 -6.76
CA THR A 456 -19.60 18.88 -7.12
C THR A 456 -19.25 19.04 -8.60
N THR A 457 -18.42 18.17 -9.14
CA THR A 457 -18.02 18.17 -10.54
C THR A 457 -19.17 17.82 -11.47
N LEU A 458 -19.95 16.76 -11.15
CA LEU A 458 -21.18 16.41 -11.91
C LEU A 458 -22.20 17.54 -11.88
N ALA A 459 -22.42 18.13 -10.69
CA ALA A 459 -23.35 19.24 -10.52
C ALA A 459 -22.97 20.45 -11.38
N SER A 460 -21.69 20.80 -11.43
CA SER A 460 -21.20 21.88 -12.28
C SER A 460 -21.51 21.62 -13.76
N THR A 461 -21.26 20.40 -14.24
CA THR A 461 -21.53 20.02 -15.63
C THR A 461 -23.01 20.05 -15.96
N ILE A 462 -23.86 19.42 -15.15
CA ILE A 462 -25.32 19.30 -15.36
C ILE A 462 -25.99 20.68 -15.34
N ILE A 463 -25.71 21.49 -14.30
CA ILE A 463 -26.34 22.79 -14.12
C ILE A 463 -25.94 23.75 -15.28
N SER A 464 -24.67 23.71 -15.70
CA SER A 464 -24.19 24.54 -16.81
C SER A 464 -24.86 24.26 -18.15
N GLN A 465 -25.43 23.07 -18.32
CA GLN A 465 -26.12 22.60 -19.52
C GLN A 465 -27.66 22.64 -19.36
N GLY A 466 -28.17 23.26 -18.27
CA GLY A 466 -29.60 23.46 -18.05
C GLY A 466 -30.34 22.30 -17.40
N GLY A 467 -29.64 21.25 -16.98
CA GLY A 467 -30.23 20.17 -16.21
C GLY A 467 -30.34 20.45 -14.72
N SER A 468 -30.77 19.45 -13.99
CA SER A 468 -30.89 19.51 -12.52
C SER A 468 -30.35 18.27 -11.85
N ILE A 469 -29.83 18.43 -10.65
CA ILE A 469 -29.19 17.36 -9.88
C ILE A 469 -29.50 17.55 -8.39
N GLU A 470 -29.75 16.45 -7.69
CA GLU A 470 -29.84 16.45 -6.23
C GLU A 470 -29.06 15.27 -5.64
N PHE A 471 -28.51 15.46 -4.45
CA PHE A 471 -27.88 14.38 -3.69
C PHE A 471 -28.89 13.79 -2.71
N SER A 472 -28.96 12.45 -2.64
CA SER A 472 -29.87 11.75 -1.74
C SER A 472 -29.14 10.70 -0.91
N ASN A 473 -29.30 10.74 0.41
CA ASN A 473 -28.73 9.76 1.34
C ASN A 473 -29.54 8.44 1.44
N ASP A 474 -30.82 8.46 1.05
CA ASP A 474 -31.78 7.35 1.23
C ASP A 474 -32.50 6.95 -0.06
N GLY A 475 -32.04 7.50 -1.20
CA GLY A 475 -32.69 7.32 -2.51
C GLY A 475 -34.06 7.95 -2.63
N SER A 476 -34.42 8.91 -1.75
CA SER A 476 -35.63 9.74 -1.94
C SER A 476 -35.33 10.85 -2.96
N TYR A 477 -36.36 11.30 -3.66
CA TYR A 477 -36.28 12.36 -4.64
C TYR A 477 -37.54 13.22 -4.65
N LYS A 478 -37.41 14.49 -5.03
CA LYS A 478 -38.55 15.40 -5.16
C LYS A 478 -39.31 15.21 -6.46
N GLN A 479 -38.59 14.92 -7.52
CA GLN A 479 -39.10 14.62 -8.85
C GLN A 479 -38.46 13.32 -9.34
N LYS A 480 -39.21 12.45 -10.05
CA LYS A 480 -38.63 11.22 -10.59
C LYS A 480 -37.46 11.58 -11.51
N PRO A 481 -36.24 11.09 -11.24
CA PRO A 481 -35.11 11.39 -12.10
C PRO A 481 -35.17 10.63 -13.40
N ASP A 482 -34.51 11.16 -14.44
CA ASP A 482 -34.30 10.45 -15.70
C ASP A 482 -33.30 9.28 -15.52
N SER A 483 -32.33 9.46 -14.62
CA SER A 483 -31.44 8.38 -14.15
C SER A 483 -30.81 8.72 -12.81
N VAL A 484 -30.32 7.70 -12.12
CA VAL A 484 -29.57 7.85 -10.85
C VAL A 484 -28.11 7.48 -11.09
N ILE A 485 -27.21 8.32 -10.61
CA ILE A 485 -25.78 8.05 -10.61
C ILE A 485 -25.40 7.57 -9.21
N VAL A 486 -24.91 6.32 -9.13
CA VAL A 486 -24.53 5.67 -7.85
C VAL A 486 -23.02 5.66 -7.74
N ILE A 487 -22.46 6.29 -6.70
CA ILE A 487 -20.99 6.40 -6.54
C ILE A 487 -20.59 5.77 -5.21
N TYR A 488 -19.85 4.68 -5.29
CA TYR A 488 -19.42 3.87 -4.16
C TYR A 488 -18.06 3.22 -4.44
N GLY A 489 -17.43 2.65 -3.43
CA GLY A 489 -16.13 2.02 -3.59
C GLY A 489 -15.44 1.69 -2.29
N GLU A 490 -14.16 1.32 -2.39
CA GLU A 490 -13.31 1.02 -1.23
C GLU A 490 -12.96 2.31 -0.47
N GLU A 491 -12.81 2.19 0.86
CA GLU A 491 -12.15 3.22 1.67
C GLU A 491 -10.64 3.22 1.37
N PRO A 492 -9.94 4.36 1.54
CA PRO A 492 -8.50 4.41 1.31
C PRO A 492 -7.72 3.45 2.22
N TYR A 493 -6.70 2.85 1.67
CA TYR A 493 -5.74 2.01 2.38
C TYR A 493 -4.36 2.08 1.71
N ALA A 494 -3.31 1.71 2.42
CA ALA A 494 -1.97 1.52 1.87
C ALA A 494 -1.36 0.23 2.42
N GLU A 495 -0.62 -0.49 1.56
CA GLU A 495 0.15 -1.68 1.90
C GLU A 495 -0.68 -2.79 2.55
N GLY A 496 -0.13 -3.45 3.60
CA GLY A 496 -0.78 -4.56 4.27
C GLY A 496 -2.12 -4.24 4.93
N ASP A 497 -2.44 -2.96 5.18
CA ASP A 497 -3.78 -2.54 5.63
C ASP A 497 -4.85 -2.79 4.54
N GLY A 498 -4.45 -2.98 3.30
CA GLY A 498 -5.32 -3.33 2.19
C GLY A 498 -5.38 -4.83 1.89
N ASP A 499 -4.61 -5.69 2.57
CA ASP A 499 -4.67 -7.14 2.36
C ASP A 499 -6.05 -7.71 2.69
N ARG A 500 -6.53 -8.65 1.87
CA ARG A 500 -7.85 -9.28 2.00
C ARG A 500 -7.72 -10.79 1.94
N GLN A 501 -8.73 -11.49 2.44
CA GLN A 501 -8.80 -12.95 2.34
C GLN A 501 -9.45 -13.42 1.03
N ASP A 502 -10.32 -12.57 0.47
CA ASP A 502 -11.08 -12.82 -0.75
C ASP A 502 -11.37 -11.50 -1.48
N LEU A 503 -12.08 -11.59 -2.59
CA LEU A 503 -12.41 -10.46 -3.47
C LEU A 503 -13.87 -10.00 -3.32
N GLU A 504 -14.56 -10.31 -2.22
CA GLU A 504 -15.90 -9.80 -1.96
C GLU A 504 -15.84 -8.28 -1.78
N PHE A 505 -16.66 -7.53 -2.53
CA PHE A 505 -16.79 -6.11 -2.28
C PHE A 505 -17.66 -5.87 -1.04
N ILE A 506 -17.04 -5.40 0.03
CA ILE A 506 -17.73 -5.00 1.27
C ILE A 506 -17.50 -3.51 1.47
N ALA A 507 -18.54 -2.71 1.19
CA ALA A 507 -18.49 -1.29 1.49
C ALA A 507 -18.67 -1.06 2.99
N LYS A 508 -17.99 -0.06 3.54
CA LYS A 508 -18.22 0.40 4.93
C LYS A 508 -19.67 0.85 5.16
N ASP A 509 -20.30 1.39 4.13
CA ASP A 509 -21.71 1.77 4.12
C ASP A 509 -22.46 0.94 3.08
N THR A 510 -23.20 -0.06 3.53
CA THR A 510 -24.01 -0.93 2.67
C THR A 510 -25.34 -0.33 2.26
N SER A 511 -25.71 0.84 2.78
CA SER A 511 -27.02 1.48 2.50
C SER A 511 -27.23 1.78 1.02
N TYR A 512 -26.16 1.99 0.24
CA TYR A 512 -26.24 2.22 -1.20
C TYR A 512 -26.87 1.03 -1.95
N LEU A 513 -26.61 -0.20 -1.53
CA LEU A 513 -27.14 -1.41 -2.18
C LEU A 513 -28.64 -1.53 -2.01
N ASP A 514 -29.17 -1.26 -0.81
CA ASP A 514 -30.61 -1.22 -0.57
C ASP A 514 -31.29 -0.10 -1.34
N ILE A 515 -30.59 1.05 -1.46
CA ILE A 515 -31.06 2.17 -2.30
C ILE A 515 -31.10 1.76 -3.76
N MET A 516 -30.07 1.09 -4.29
CA MET A 516 -30.04 0.59 -5.67
C MET A 516 -31.20 -0.36 -5.93
N LYS A 517 -31.45 -1.35 -5.06
CA LYS A 517 -32.59 -2.29 -5.16
C LYS A 517 -33.93 -1.54 -5.17
N LYS A 518 -34.10 -0.57 -4.25
CA LYS A 518 -35.30 0.25 -4.17
C LYS A 518 -35.57 1.05 -5.45
N LEU A 519 -34.53 1.62 -6.04
CA LEU A 519 -34.64 2.46 -7.24
C LEU A 519 -34.81 1.63 -8.51
N ALA A 520 -34.10 0.51 -8.63
CA ALA A 520 -34.29 -0.45 -9.74
C ALA A 520 -35.72 -0.99 -9.80
N ASN A 521 -36.35 -1.29 -8.66
CA ASN A 521 -37.76 -1.70 -8.57
C ASN A 521 -38.78 -0.63 -9.01
N GLN A 522 -38.32 0.61 -9.27
CA GLN A 522 -39.13 1.71 -9.78
C GLN A 522 -38.88 1.99 -11.28
N ASP A 523 -38.18 1.09 -11.96
CA ASP A 523 -37.76 1.24 -13.35
C ASP A 523 -37.02 2.58 -13.58
N ILE A 524 -36.07 2.89 -12.71
CA ILE A 524 -35.17 4.04 -12.86
C ILE A 524 -33.81 3.52 -13.28
N PRO A 525 -33.24 3.97 -14.42
CA PRO A 525 -31.92 3.56 -14.87
C PRO A 525 -30.83 3.96 -13.85
N LEU A 526 -29.93 3.01 -13.52
CA LEU A 526 -28.84 3.23 -12.58
C LEU A 526 -27.48 3.23 -13.32
N VAL A 527 -26.72 4.28 -13.13
CA VAL A 527 -25.34 4.40 -13.63
C VAL A 527 -24.37 4.30 -12.47
N SER A 528 -23.68 3.19 -12.35
CA SER A 528 -22.67 2.97 -11.30
C SER A 528 -21.31 3.52 -11.71
N ILE A 529 -20.69 4.26 -10.79
CA ILE A 529 -19.28 4.70 -10.85
C ILE A 529 -18.58 4.07 -9.64
N PHE A 530 -17.74 3.09 -9.89
CA PHE A 530 -17.09 2.28 -8.87
C PHE A 530 -15.64 2.72 -8.65
N LEU A 531 -15.33 3.07 -7.39
CA LEU A 531 -13.99 3.51 -6.98
C LEU A 531 -13.30 2.35 -6.26
N SER A 532 -12.22 1.80 -6.81
CA SER A 532 -11.50 0.69 -6.19
C SER A 532 -10.02 0.67 -6.55
N GLY A 533 -9.22 0.12 -5.65
CA GLY A 533 -7.80 -0.15 -5.87
C GLY A 533 -7.52 -1.51 -6.53
N ARG A 534 -8.56 -2.27 -6.87
CA ARG A 534 -8.48 -3.62 -7.43
C ARG A 534 -9.79 -4.03 -8.08
N PRO A 535 -9.82 -5.04 -8.98
CA PRO A 535 -11.06 -5.72 -9.32
C PRO A 535 -11.65 -6.47 -8.12
N LEU A 536 -12.96 -6.36 -7.91
CA LEU A 536 -13.69 -7.02 -6.83
C LEU A 536 -14.95 -7.69 -7.37
N GLU A 537 -15.48 -8.67 -6.66
CA GLU A 537 -16.78 -9.26 -6.99
C GLU A 537 -17.88 -8.23 -6.76
N ILE A 538 -18.60 -7.89 -7.83
CA ILE A 538 -19.65 -6.85 -7.89
C ILE A 538 -20.88 -7.31 -8.63
N ASN A 539 -21.14 -8.63 -8.67
CA ASN A 539 -22.16 -9.21 -9.54
C ASN A 539 -23.57 -8.65 -9.24
N THR A 540 -23.88 -8.42 -7.95
CA THR A 540 -25.15 -7.83 -7.54
C THR A 540 -25.28 -6.38 -8.03
N GLU A 541 -24.26 -5.58 -7.83
CA GLU A 541 -24.22 -4.18 -8.27
C GLU A 541 -24.28 -4.06 -9.80
N LEU A 542 -23.57 -4.96 -10.49
CA LEU A 542 -23.54 -5.01 -11.94
C LEU A 542 -24.93 -5.35 -12.51
N ASN A 543 -25.64 -6.33 -11.91
CA ASN A 543 -26.99 -6.71 -12.32
C ASN A 543 -27.99 -5.56 -12.12
N LEU A 544 -27.91 -4.86 -10.99
CA LEU A 544 -28.76 -3.71 -10.68
C LEU A 544 -28.49 -2.50 -11.57
N SER A 545 -27.31 -2.40 -12.17
CA SER A 545 -26.87 -1.24 -12.95
C SER A 545 -27.30 -1.35 -14.42
N THR A 546 -27.79 -0.26 -15.00
CA THR A 546 -27.98 -0.11 -16.46
C THR A 546 -26.65 0.14 -17.15
N ALA A 547 -25.76 0.95 -16.51
CA ALA A 547 -24.38 1.10 -16.93
C ALA A 547 -23.43 1.00 -15.74
N PHE A 548 -22.23 0.45 -15.97
CA PHE A 548 -21.21 0.28 -14.93
C PHE A 548 -19.84 0.75 -15.42
N VAL A 549 -19.25 1.70 -14.69
CA VAL A 549 -17.95 2.30 -14.98
C VAL A 549 -16.99 1.99 -13.83
N ALA A 550 -15.91 1.28 -14.10
CA ALA A 550 -14.78 1.16 -13.20
C ALA A 550 -13.92 2.44 -13.32
N ALA A 551 -13.90 3.23 -12.26
CA ALA A 551 -13.21 4.53 -12.23
C ALA A 551 -11.88 4.49 -11.47
N TRP A 552 -11.57 3.36 -10.86
CA TRP A 552 -10.35 3.13 -10.08
C TRP A 552 -10.20 4.14 -8.93
N LEU A 553 -9.00 4.74 -8.81
CA LEU A 553 -8.68 5.82 -7.88
C LEU A 553 -8.22 7.02 -8.72
N PRO A 554 -9.15 7.88 -9.16
CA PRO A 554 -8.91 8.88 -10.23
C PRO A 554 -8.05 10.07 -9.82
N GLY A 555 -7.82 10.30 -8.53
CA GLY A 555 -7.02 11.43 -8.06
C GLY A 555 -7.74 12.77 -8.11
N SER A 556 -7.01 13.87 -8.38
CA SER A 556 -7.50 15.24 -8.21
C SER A 556 -8.37 15.78 -9.36
N ALA A 557 -8.36 15.16 -10.55
CA ALA A 557 -8.96 15.74 -11.75
C ALA A 557 -10.21 14.97 -12.22
N VAL A 558 -11.17 14.77 -11.30
CA VAL A 558 -12.40 13.99 -11.53
C VAL A 558 -13.34 14.61 -12.57
N GLU A 559 -13.07 15.81 -13.06
CA GLU A 559 -13.72 16.42 -14.24
C GLU A 559 -13.61 15.51 -15.46
N GLY A 560 -12.54 14.70 -15.54
CA GLY A 560 -12.38 13.68 -16.57
C GLY A 560 -13.51 12.67 -16.62
N ILE A 561 -14.17 12.35 -15.48
CA ILE A 561 -15.35 11.48 -15.41
C ILE A 561 -16.52 12.15 -16.16
N SER A 562 -16.83 13.40 -15.80
CA SER A 562 -17.91 14.15 -16.46
C SER A 562 -17.68 14.32 -17.97
N ASP A 563 -16.42 14.51 -18.39
CA ASP A 563 -16.07 14.65 -19.80
C ASP A 563 -16.43 13.42 -20.64
N VAL A 564 -16.37 12.23 -20.04
CA VAL A 564 -16.63 10.96 -20.72
C VAL A 564 -18.10 10.57 -20.63
N ILE A 565 -18.72 10.65 -19.43
CA ILE A 565 -20.08 10.13 -19.22
C ILE A 565 -21.20 11.05 -19.74
N PHE A 566 -20.92 12.32 -20.04
CA PHE A 566 -21.92 13.27 -20.54
C PHE A 566 -21.69 13.71 -21.98
N LEU A 567 -22.80 13.93 -22.68
CA LEU A 567 -22.79 14.66 -23.94
C LEU A 567 -22.33 16.12 -23.72
N LYS A 568 -21.68 16.71 -24.72
CA LYS A 568 -21.41 18.13 -24.79
C LYS A 568 -21.99 18.66 -26.08
N ASP A 569 -22.84 19.68 -25.97
CA ASP A 569 -23.57 20.26 -27.11
C ASP A 569 -24.30 19.19 -27.98
N GLY A 570 -24.88 18.20 -27.31
CA GLY A 570 -25.61 17.09 -27.93
C GLY A 570 -24.73 16.04 -28.65
N LYS A 571 -23.42 16.06 -28.44
CA LYS A 571 -22.47 15.10 -29.06
C LYS A 571 -21.62 14.42 -27.98
N VAL A 572 -21.09 13.25 -28.32
CA VAL A 572 -20.04 12.59 -27.51
C VAL A 572 -18.85 13.56 -27.37
N ASN A 573 -18.53 13.91 -26.12
CA ASN A 573 -17.39 14.77 -25.83
C ASN A 573 -16.08 13.98 -25.87
N TYR A 574 -16.02 12.90 -25.07
CA TYR A 574 -14.95 11.91 -25.09
C TYR A 574 -15.55 10.50 -25.03
N ASP A 575 -14.95 9.57 -25.75
CA ASP A 575 -15.34 8.17 -25.70
C ASP A 575 -14.48 7.40 -24.70
N PHE A 576 -14.96 6.28 -24.21
CA PHE A 576 -14.19 5.37 -23.38
C PHE A 576 -13.01 4.79 -24.16
N LYS A 577 -11.82 4.83 -23.58
CA LYS A 577 -10.59 4.25 -24.12
C LYS A 577 -9.98 3.20 -23.20
N GLY A 578 -10.29 3.30 -21.91
CA GLY A 578 -9.74 2.43 -20.90
C GLY A 578 -10.06 0.96 -21.15
N LYS A 579 -9.07 0.11 -20.93
CA LYS A 579 -9.18 -1.34 -21.03
C LYS A 579 -8.65 -1.96 -19.74
N LEU A 580 -9.30 -3.00 -19.24
CA LEU A 580 -8.85 -3.68 -18.03
C LEU A 580 -7.38 -4.07 -18.14
N SER A 581 -6.58 -3.62 -17.22
CA SER A 581 -5.18 -4.04 -17.03
C SER A 581 -5.05 -5.19 -16.02
N PHE A 582 -6.17 -5.56 -15.42
CA PHE A 582 -6.37 -6.74 -14.57
C PHE A 582 -7.65 -7.44 -14.99
N SER A 583 -7.65 -8.77 -14.99
CA SER A 583 -8.85 -9.55 -15.21
C SER A 583 -9.84 -9.32 -14.07
N TRP A 584 -11.14 -9.22 -14.36
CA TRP A 584 -12.15 -8.99 -13.35
C TRP A 584 -12.71 -10.30 -12.81
N PRO A 585 -12.69 -10.57 -11.49
CA PRO A 585 -13.09 -11.85 -10.94
C PRO A 585 -14.59 -12.11 -11.11
N LYS A 586 -14.94 -13.38 -11.29
CA LYS A 586 -16.30 -13.89 -11.41
C LYS A 586 -16.89 -14.30 -10.05
N SER A 587 -16.00 -14.63 -9.11
CA SER A 587 -16.33 -15.03 -7.74
C SER A 587 -15.28 -14.55 -6.76
N ILE A 588 -15.62 -14.53 -5.48
CA ILE A 588 -14.79 -13.98 -4.42
C ILE A 588 -13.43 -14.68 -4.21
N ASP A 589 -13.33 -15.94 -4.61
CA ASP A 589 -12.15 -16.79 -4.47
C ASP A 589 -11.29 -16.89 -5.73
N GLN A 590 -11.67 -16.16 -6.79
CA GLN A 590 -11.01 -16.21 -8.08
C GLN A 590 -9.88 -15.17 -8.17
N ASN A 591 -8.64 -15.62 -7.99
CA ASN A 591 -7.49 -14.76 -8.18
C ASN A 591 -7.14 -14.62 -9.67
N PRO A 592 -6.75 -13.44 -10.12
CA PRO A 592 -6.37 -13.23 -11.50
C PRO A 592 -5.15 -14.08 -11.85
N ASN A 593 -5.23 -14.74 -12.98
CA ASN A 593 -4.08 -15.36 -13.62
C ASN A 593 -4.22 -15.24 -15.13
N PHE A 594 -3.84 -14.12 -15.63
CA PHE A 594 -3.87 -13.70 -17.03
C PHE A 594 -3.32 -14.76 -18.02
N LYS A 595 -2.36 -15.60 -17.59
CA LYS A 595 -1.74 -16.64 -18.45
C LYS A 595 -2.27 -18.06 -18.22
N ASP A 596 -3.19 -18.25 -17.28
CA ASP A 596 -3.81 -19.57 -17.08
C ASP A 596 -4.97 -19.77 -18.05
N ALA A 597 -4.81 -20.70 -18.99
CA ALA A 597 -5.83 -21.03 -19.98
C ALA A 597 -7.12 -21.62 -19.37
N THR A 598 -7.12 -22.01 -18.09
CA THR A 598 -8.28 -22.51 -17.36
C THR A 598 -9.02 -21.42 -16.59
N TYR A 599 -8.45 -20.22 -16.53
CA TYR A 599 -9.02 -19.07 -15.85
C TYR A 599 -10.15 -18.44 -16.67
N GLU A 600 -11.36 -18.46 -16.14
CA GLU A 600 -12.55 -17.83 -16.75
C GLU A 600 -13.03 -16.66 -15.90
N PRO A 601 -12.50 -15.45 -16.08
CA PRO A 601 -12.93 -14.26 -15.35
C PRO A 601 -14.34 -13.81 -15.75
N LEU A 602 -14.95 -12.91 -14.97
CA LEU A 602 -16.17 -12.21 -15.36
C LEU A 602 -15.91 -11.33 -16.58
N PHE A 603 -14.86 -10.51 -16.52
CA PHE A 603 -14.36 -9.77 -17.68
C PHE A 603 -12.87 -10.07 -17.89
N PRO A 604 -12.47 -10.47 -19.10
CA PRO A 604 -11.09 -10.83 -19.37
C PRO A 604 -10.17 -9.59 -19.36
N TYR A 605 -8.90 -9.84 -19.18
CA TYR A 605 -7.83 -8.86 -19.45
C TYR A 605 -8.06 -8.18 -20.82
N ASN A 606 -7.85 -6.87 -20.87
CA ASN A 606 -8.08 -6.03 -22.06
C ASN A 606 -9.57 -5.79 -22.41
N TYR A 607 -10.52 -6.22 -21.57
CA TYR A 607 -11.93 -5.87 -21.75
C TYR A 607 -12.18 -4.39 -21.45
N GLY A 608 -13.17 -3.83 -22.10
CA GLY A 608 -13.70 -2.50 -21.94
C GLY A 608 -14.51 -2.12 -23.18
N LEU A 609 -15.68 -1.55 -22.96
CA LEU A 609 -16.58 -1.09 -24.01
C LEU A 609 -16.25 0.34 -24.42
N ASP A 610 -16.75 0.75 -25.57
CA ASP A 610 -16.85 2.12 -26.04
C ASP A 610 -18.28 2.41 -26.53
N TYR A 611 -18.57 3.64 -26.95
CA TYR A 611 -19.92 4.04 -27.38
C TYR A 611 -20.36 3.43 -28.71
N SER A 612 -19.48 2.76 -29.41
CA SER A 612 -19.85 2.02 -30.64
C SER A 612 -20.47 0.64 -30.36
N PHE A 613 -20.18 0.07 -29.17
CA PHE A 613 -20.73 -1.21 -28.75
C PHE A 613 -22.22 -1.07 -28.35
N LYS A 614 -23.07 -1.98 -28.86
CA LYS A 614 -24.52 -1.84 -28.75
C LYS A 614 -25.25 -3.08 -28.21
N GLU A 615 -24.51 -4.09 -27.80
CA GLU A 615 -25.11 -5.29 -27.23
C GLU A 615 -25.28 -5.12 -25.71
N ASP A 616 -26.43 -5.53 -25.21
CA ASP A 616 -26.70 -5.53 -23.77
C ASP A 616 -26.00 -6.71 -23.09
N LEU A 617 -25.47 -6.47 -21.90
CA LEU A 617 -24.93 -7.50 -21.04
C LEU A 617 -26.08 -8.18 -20.28
N GLU A 618 -26.22 -9.50 -20.43
CA GLU A 618 -27.15 -10.29 -19.62
C GLU A 618 -26.75 -10.30 -18.14
N ASP A 619 -27.73 -10.58 -17.26
CA ASP A 619 -27.45 -10.68 -15.83
C ASP A 619 -26.46 -11.80 -15.54
N VAL A 620 -25.47 -11.46 -14.74
CA VAL A 620 -24.43 -12.41 -14.33
C VAL A 620 -24.91 -13.20 -13.12
N LYS A 621 -24.45 -14.45 -13.03
CA LYS A 621 -24.84 -15.32 -11.91
C LYS A 621 -24.22 -14.79 -10.62
N GLU A 622 -25.06 -14.46 -9.63
CA GLU A 622 -24.60 -14.21 -8.26
C GLU A 622 -24.07 -15.52 -7.66
N ILE A 623 -22.79 -15.59 -7.41
CA ILE A 623 -22.15 -16.74 -6.77
C ILE A 623 -21.85 -16.34 -5.32
N LYS A 624 -22.80 -16.62 -4.44
CA LYS A 624 -22.51 -16.58 -2.99
C LYS A 624 -21.68 -17.83 -2.67
N ALA A 625 -20.38 -17.69 -2.55
CA ALA A 625 -19.58 -18.73 -1.95
C ALA A 625 -19.97 -18.82 -0.48
N ILE A 626 -20.66 -19.87 -0.08
CA ILE A 626 -20.74 -20.27 1.33
C ILE A 626 -19.37 -20.86 1.62
N LYS A 627 -18.42 -20.01 1.96
CA LYS A 627 -17.11 -20.46 2.44
C LYS A 627 -17.32 -20.87 3.88
N GLU A 628 -17.39 -22.16 4.15
CA GLU A 628 -17.17 -22.69 5.50
C GLU A 628 -15.69 -22.41 5.83
N LEU A 629 -15.43 -21.25 6.39
CA LEU A 629 -14.06 -20.82 6.71
C LEU A 629 -13.55 -21.68 7.87
N GLU A 630 -12.42 -22.37 7.70
CA GLU A 630 -11.72 -23.01 8.83
C GLU A 630 -11.22 -21.96 9.83
N GLU A 631 -11.02 -20.72 9.38
CA GLU A 631 -10.66 -19.58 10.24
C GLU A 631 -11.31 -18.26 9.74
N ILE A 632 -11.67 -17.41 10.68
CA ILE A 632 -12.08 -16.00 10.45
C ILE A 632 -11.00 -15.13 11.04
N VAL A 633 -10.27 -14.41 10.20
CA VAL A 633 -9.27 -13.44 10.65
C VAL A 633 -9.97 -12.15 10.98
N LEU A 634 -9.87 -11.69 12.21
CA LEU A 634 -10.41 -10.40 12.66
C LEU A 634 -9.35 -9.32 12.57
N PHE A 635 -8.13 -9.68 12.88
CA PHE A 635 -6.96 -8.82 12.81
C PHE A 635 -5.71 -9.66 12.60
N ILE A 636 -4.80 -9.24 11.72
CA ILE A 636 -3.46 -9.80 11.59
C ILE A 636 -2.46 -8.71 11.19
N GLY A 637 -1.43 -8.52 11.98
CA GLY A 637 -0.39 -7.54 11.71
C GLY A 637 -0.90 -6.09 11.72
N SER A 638 -0.88 -5.44 10.58
CA SER A 638 -1.46 -4.11 10.34
C SER A 638 -2.84 -4.16 9.69
N SER A 639 -3.29 -5.34 9.25
CA SER A 639 -4.51 -5.53 8.47
C SER A 639 -5.70 -5.93 9.35
N TYR A 640 -6.87 -5.38 9.06
CA TYR A 640 -8.16 -5.74 9.64
C TYR A 640 -9.02 -6.41 8.58
N SER A 641 -9.89 -7.33 8.99
CA SER A 641 -10.98 -7.72 8.10
C SER A 641 -11.86 -6.50 7.80
N PRO A 642 -12.44 -6.40 6.60
CA PRO A 642 -13.39 -5.33 6.29
C PRO A 642 -14.47 -5.20 7.37
N GLY A 643 -14.75 -3.99 7.80
CA GLY A 643 -15.71 -3.73 8.87
C GLY A 643 -15.22 -4.01 10.30
N VAL A 644 -13.95 -4.38 10.51
CA VAL A 644 -13.37 -4.56 11.85
C VAL A 644 -12.51 -3.37 12.24
N GLU A 645 -12.75 -2.80 13.41
CA GLU A 645 -12.00 -1.64 13.92
C GLU A 645 -11.50 -1.91 15.34
N PHE A 646 -10.38 -1.32 15.72
CA PHE A 646 -9.99 -1.26 17.12
C PHE A 646 -10.78 -0.17 17.85
N VAL A 647 -11.24 -0.52 19.03
CA VAL A 647 -11.97 0.38 19.89
C VAL A 647 -11.40 0.41 21.28
N GLN A 648 -11.53 1.54 21.94
CA GLN A 648 -11.34 1.67 23.37
C GLN A 648 -12.66 2.12 24.01
N GLU A 649 -13.06 1.47 25.07
CA GLU A 649 -14.18 1.86 25.90
C GLU A 649 -13.72 2.46 27.23
N GLY A 650 -14.32 3.56 27.58
CA GLY A 650 -14.22 4.22 28.87
C GLY A 650 -15.57 4.87 29.17
N ALA A 651 -15.58 6.17 29.49
CA ALA A 651 -16.81 6.97 29.55
C ALA A 651 -17.45 7.15 28.16
N ASP A 652 -16.63 7.09 27.09
CA ASP A 652 -17.02 7.15 25.68
C ASP A 652 -16.24 6.11 24.86
N VAL A 653 -16.86 5.55 23.81
CA VAL A 653 -16.18 4.71 22.82
C VAL A 653 -15.30 5.59 21.94
N GLU A 654 -14.01 5.26 21.85
CA GLU A 654 -13.06 5.93 20.98
C GLU A 654 -12.54 4.96 19.93
N GLN A 655 -12.72 5.29 18.65
CA GLN A 655 -12.10 4.54 17.56
C GLN A 655 -10.60 4.86 17.46
N ILE A 656 -9.77 3.85 17.33
CA ILE A 656 -8.31 3.99 17.25
C ILE A 656 -7.91 3.99 15.78
N GLN A 657 -7.69 5.17 15.23
CA GLN A 657 -7.36 5.40 13.81
C GLN A 657 -5.90 5.80 13.56
N SER A 658 -5.08 5.92 14.60
CA SER A 658 -3.69 6.39 14.50
C SER A 658 -2.66 5.34 14.92
N ASP A 659 -1.44 5.46 14.40
CA ASP A 659 -0.30 4.57 14.68
C ASP A 659 0.20 4.68 16.12
N ILE A 660 0.00 5.86 16.73
CA ILE A 660 0.25 6.13 18.14
C ILE A 660 -1.03 6.72 18.72
N PHE A 661 -1.61 6.03 19.68
CA PHE A 661 -2.85 6.42 20.33
C PHE A 661 -2.64 6.57 21.84
N THR A 662 -3.18 7.62 22.40
CA THR A 662 -3.33 7.78 23.85
C THR A 662 -4.76 8.22 24.11
N SER A 663 -5.47 7.43 24.92
CA SER A 663 -6.86 7.74 25.27
C SER A 663 -7.02 9.13 25.91
N LYS A 664 -8.15 9.78 25.73
CA LYS A 664 -8.46 11.08 26.37
C LYS A 664 -8.26 11.06 27.87
N LEU A 665 -8.58 9.94 28.51
CA LEU A 665 -8.35 9.73 29.95
C LEU A 665 -6.93 9.29 30.29
N LYS A 666 -6.05 9.09 29.28
CA LYS A 666 -4.68 8.59 29.40
C LYS A 666 -4.56 7.24 30.11
N ASN A 667 -5.61 6.42 30.06
CA ASN A 667 -5.67 5.11 30.72
C ASN A 667 -5.18 3.96 29.85
N ILE A 668 -5.12 4.17 28.51
CA ILE A 668 -4.60 3.21 27.54
C ILE A 668 -3.71 3.96 26.55
N THR A 669 -2.58 3.36 26.21
CA THR A 669 -1.73 3.78 25.09
C THR A 669 -1.54 2.61 24.15
N LEU A 670 -1.47 2.91 22.86
CA LEU A 670 -1.19 1.95 21.82
C LEU A 670 -0.12 2.54 20.89
N TYR A 671 0.83 1.71 20.47
CA TYR A 671 1.74 2.03 19.36
C TYR A 671 2.02 0.79 18.53
N LYS A 672 2.25 0.97 17.25
CA LYS A 672 2.65 -0.08 16.31
C LYS A 672 4.16 -0.33 16.41
N PHE A 673 4.60 -1.53 16.11
CA PHE A 673 6.01 -1.89 15.99
C PHE A 673 6.20 -3.14 15.13
N ASP A 674 7.42 -3.37 14.66
CA ASP A 674 7.76 -4.50 13.80
C ASP A 674 7.95 -5.78 14.62
N TYR A 675 7.21 -6.84 14.29
CA TYR A 675 7.38 -8.18 14.86
C TYR A 675 7.87 -9.19 13.82
N LYS A 676 7.09 -9.41 12.75
CA LYS A 676 7.44 -10.26 11.61
C LYS A 676 7.60 -9.44 10.33
N LYS A 677 6.91 -8.33 10.25
CA LYS A 677 6.88 -7.36 9.16
C LYS A 677 6.87 -5.95 9.74
N GLN A 678 6.84 -4.94 8.86
CA GLN A 678 6.67 -3.55 9.24
C GLN A 678 5.31 -3.33 9.93
N ASP A 679 5.33 -2.68 11.09
CA ASP A 679 4.14 -2.27 11.86
C ASP A 679 3.10 -3.37 12.11
N ASP A 680 3.53 -4.65 12.09
CA ASP A 680 2.65 -5.82 12.16
C ASP A 680 2.35 -6.30 13.59
N ALA A 681 2.68 -5.52 14.58
CA ALA A 681 2.29 -5.77 15.96
C ALA A 681 1.92 -4.47 16.67
N LYS A 682 1.07 -4.59 17.69
CA LYS A 682 0.62 -3.48 18.51
C LYS A 682 1.00 -3.71 19.96
N ASN A 683 1.71 -2.75 20.58
CA ASN A 683 1.87 -2.72 22.03
C ASN A 683 0.69 -1.97 22.63
N ILE A 684 0.00 -2.62 23.55
CA ILE A 684 -1.17 -2.06 24.23
C ILE A 684 -0.88 -2.03 25.73
N LYS A 685 -0.93 -0.83 26.28
CA LYS A 685 -0.59 -0.60 27.68
C LYS A 685 -1.75 0.04 28.42
N PHE A 686 -2.26 -0.67 29.41
CA PHE A 686 -3.26 -0.20 30.34
C PHE A 686 -2.59 0.41 31.58
N PHE A 687 -3.11 1.51 32.05
CA PHE A 687 -2.72 2.13 33.29
C PHE A 687 -3.79 1.93 34.37
N LYS A 688 -3.35 1.80 35.59
CA LYS A 688 -4.26 1.64 36.74
C LYS A 688 -5.27 2.80 36.83
N SER A 689 -6.53 2.47 36.98
CA SER A 689 -7.63 3.42 37.14
C SER A 689 -8.66 2.90 38.17
N ASP A 690 -9.57 3.78 38.60
CA ASP A 690 -10.66 3.40 39.52
C ASP A 690 -11.74 2.58 38.80
N ASN A 691 -11.90 2.78 37.48
CA ASN A 691 -12.86 2.07 36.63
C ASN A 691 -12.15 1.06 35.71
N TYR A 692 -12.88 0.06 35.22
CA TYR A 692 -12.40 -0.82 34.18
C TYR A 692 -12.20 -0.03 32.88
N ASN A 693 -11.06 -0.23 32.27
CA ASN A 693 -10.78 0.22 30.91
C ASN A 693 -10.88 -0.97 29.98
N ALA A 694 -11.43 -0.77 28.80
CA ALA A 694 -11.61 -1.81 27.80
C ALA A 694 -10.85 -1.45 26.54
N TRP A 695 -10.26 -2.46 25.92
CA TRP A 695 -9.65 -2.38 24.61
C TRP A 695 -9.97 -3.65 23.83
N GLY A 696 -10.26 -3.53 22.56
CA GLY A 696 -10.55 -4.68 21.70
C GLY A 696 -10.95 -4.31 20.31
N ILE A 697 -11.73 -5.17 19.70
CA ILE A 697 -12.22 -5.04 18.33
C ILE A 697 -13.73 -4.88 18.31
N LEU A 698 -14.20 -4.11 17.36
CA LEU A 698 -15.60 -3.94 16.97
C LEU A 698 -15.71 -4.29 15.50
N ALA A 699 -16.65 -5.13 15.12
CA ALA A 699 -17.02 -5.35 13.73
C ALA A 699 -18.42 -4.81 13.43
N ASP A 700 -18.58 -4.29 12.22
CA ASP A 700 -19.85 -3.69 11.76
C ASP A 700 -20.85 -4.76 11.26
N SER A 701 -20.49 -6.05 11.28
CA SER A 701 -21.32 -7.14 10.79
C SER A 701 -21.38 -8.30 11.76
N PHE A 702 -22.52 -9.02 11.75
CA PHE A 702 -22.71 -10.23 12.52
C PHE A 702 -21.92 -11.39 11.89
N LEU A 703 -21.27 -12.21 12.74
CA LEU A 703 -20.66 -13.46 12.30
C LEU A 703 -21.61 -14.63 12.59
N ASP A 704 -21.95 -15.37 11.53
CA ASP A 704 -22.57 -16.67 11.66
C ASP A 704 -21.48 -17.77 11.68
N ILE A 705 -21.19 -18.28 12.86
CA ILE A 705 -20.19 -19.33 13.08
C ILE A 705 -20.82 -20.69 13.43
N LYS A 706 -22.13 -20.86 13.15
CA LYS A 706 -22.88 -22.12 13.43
C LYS A 706 -22.29 -23.35 12.75
N TYR A 707 -21.55 -23.14 11.66
CA TYR A 707 -20.89 -24.23 10.92
C TYR A 707 -19.60 -24.72 11.61
N MET A 708 -19.02 -23.94 12.54
CA MET A 708 -17.82 -24.35 13.27
C MET A 708 -18.17 -25.36 14.38
N THR A 709 -17.42 -26.45 14.43
CA THR A 709 -17.66 -27.54 15.38
C THR A 709 -17.10 -27.24 16.77
N ASN A 710 -15.99 -26.50 16.82
CA ASN A 710 -15.28 -26.14 18.06
C ASN A 710 -14.64 -24.75 17.94
N PRO A 711 -15.46 -23.68 17.85
CA PRO A 711 -14.96 -22.32 17.62
C PRO A 711 -14.16 -21.81 18.83
N VAL A 712 -12.97 -21.26 18.56
CA VAL A 712 -12.12 -20.66 19.58
C VAL A 712 -11.61 -19.30 19.09
N PHE A 713 -11.45 -18.33 20.00
CA PHE A 713 -10.59 -17.19 19.74
C PHE A 713 -9.13 -17.62 19.81
N GLU A 714 -8.36 -17.32 18.75
CA GLU A 714 -6.90 -17.42 18.74
C GLU A 714 -6.30 -16.02 18.80
N PHE A 715 -5.47 -15.76 19.81
CA PHE A 715 -4.68 -14.53 19.94
C PHE A 715 -3.21 -14.87 19.81
N GLU A 716 -2.48 -14.30 18.86
CA GLU A 716 -1.01 -14.37 18.85
C GLU A 716 -0.47 -13.15 19.57
N MET A 717 0.06 -13.36 20.79
CA MET A 717 0.39 -12.27 21.69
C MET A 717 1.56 -12.60 22.64
N LYS A 718 2.08 -11.54 23.28
CA LYS A 718 3.10 -11.61 24.32
C LYS A 718 2.72 -10.69 25.45
N VAL A 719 2.97 -11.11 26.70
CA VAL A 719 2.71 -10.30 27.90
C VAL A 719 4.00 -9.66 28.39
N ASN A 720 4.06 -8.34 28.34
CA ASN A 720 5.21 -7.56 28.82
C ASN A 720 5.06 -7.22 30.32
N ARG A 721 3.82 -7.00 30.78
CA ARG A 721 3.52 -6.73 32.19
C ARG A 721 2.19 -7.39 32.58
N VAL A 722 2.21 -8.22 33.63
CA VAL A 722 1.02 -8.86 34.17
C VAL A 722 0.24 -7.89 35.05
N SER A 723 -1.09 -7.82 34.90
CA SER A 723 -1.97 -7.06 35.79
C SER A 723 -2.06 -7.74 37.17
N LYS A 724 -2.13 -6.93 38.22
CA LYS A 724 -2.50 -7.39 39.55
C LYS A 724 -4.00 -7.37 39.83
N SER A 725 -4.75 -6.72 38.96
CA SER A 725 -6.21 -6.68 38.94
C SER A 725 -6.76 -7.74 37.99
N PRO A 726 -8.01 -8.17 38.12
CA PRO A 726 -8.65 -9.09 37.20
C PRO A 726 -8.61 -8.57 35.75
N ILE A 727 -8.49 -9.49 34.78
CA ILE A 727 -8.60 -9.25 33.36
C ILE A 727 -9.76 -10.09 32.87
N TYR A 728 -10.75 -9.45 32.27
CA TYR A 728 -11.90 -10.11 31.66
C TYR A 728 -11.81 -10.04 30.15
N LEU A 729 -12.19 -11.12 29.47
CA LEU A 729 -12.53 -11.13 28.05
C LEU A 729 -14.05 -11.10 27.96
N SER A 730 -14.58 -10.19 27.20
CA SER A 730 -16.02 -10.03 26.97
C SER A 730 -16.33 -9.97 25.49
N SER A 731 -17.41 -10.58 25.06
CA SER A 731 -17.97 -10.44 23.70
C SER A 731 -19.48 -10.19 23.77
N THR A 732 -20.03 -9.61 22.71
CA THR A 732 -21.45 -9.30 22.59
C THR A 732 -22.07 -10.09 21.45
N CYS A 733 -23.41 -10.16 21.44
CA CYS A 733 -24.19 -10.81 20.41
C CYS A 733 -25.42 -9.95 20.05
N ALA A 734 -25.94 -10.12 18.82
CA ALA A 734 -27.13 -9.42 18.37
C ALA A 734 -28.35 -9.86 19.18
N GLY A 735 -28.91 -8.94 19.89
CA GLY A 735 -30.10 -9.15 20.73
C GLY A 735 -30.83 -7.84 21.02
N ASN A 736 -32.00 -7.94 21.67
CA ASN A 736 -32.87 -6.78 21.91
C ASN A 736 -32.32 -5.77 22.95
N GLY A 737 -31.05 -5.42 22.87
CA GLY A 737 -30.36 -4.44 23.72
C GLY A 737 -29.04 -4.97 24.29
N TYR A 738 -28.04 -4.12 24.38
CA TYR A 738 -26.65 -4.44 24.79
C TYR A 738 -26.53 -5.12 26.15
N GLU A 739 -27.52 -4.98 27.03
CA GLU A 739 -27.46 -5.57 28.38
C GLU A 739 -27.88 -7.05 28.42
N LEU A 740 -28.52 -7.58 27.39
CA LEU A 740 -29.16 -8.90 27.39
C LEU A 740 -28.37 -9.98 26.62
N CYS A 741 -27.36 -9.63 25.84
CA CYS A 741 -26.54 -10.57 25.09
C CYS A 741 -25.07 -10.21 25.20
N ARG A 742 -24.45 -10.63 26.30
CA ARG A 742 -23.04 -10.41 26.58
C ARG A 742 -22.48 -11.57 27.37
N GLY A 743 -21.40 -12.19 26.89
CA GLY A 743 -20.61 -13.14 27.64
C GLY A 743 -19.33 -12.50 28.17
N ALA A 744 -18.94 -12.79 29.40
CA ALA A 744 -17.68 -12.34 29.96
C ALA A 744 -17.06 -13.44 30.83
N ILE A 745 -15.74 -13.63 30.72
CA ILE A 745 -14.98 -14.61 31.50
C ILE A 745 -13.74 -13.96 32.10
N ASP A 746 -13.35 -14.43 33.30
CA ASP A 746 -12.08 -14.04 33.92
C ASP A 746 -10.92 -14.82 33.28
N VAL A 747 -10.08 -14.12 32.56
CA VAL A 747 -8.90 -14.65 31.85
C VAL A 747 -7.59 -14.36 32.61
N SER A 748 -7.64 -13.72 33.78
CA SER A 748 -6.45 -13.41 34.61
C SER A 748 -5.51 -14.59 34.84
N PRO A 749 -5.99 -15.82 35.04
CA PRO A 749 -5.10 -16.97 35.24
C PRO A 749 -4.20 -17.27 34.05
N LEU A 750 -4.66 -16.97 32.82
CA LEU A 750 -3.88 -17.18 31.59
C LEU A 750 -2.63 -16.31 31.55
N PHE A 751 -2.79 -15.06 31.98
CA PHE A 751 -1.73 -14.05 31.89
C PHE A 751 -0.70 -14.14 33.01
N SER A 752 -0.94 -14.94 34.03
CA SER A 752 0.01 -15.23 35.09
C SER A 752 1.03 -16.34 34.74
N THR A 753 0.87 -16.98 33.60
CA THR A 753 1.73 -18.09 33.17
C THR A 753 3.03 -17.59 32.53
N LYS A 754 4.16 -18.28 32.82
CA LYS A 754 5.45 -17.96 32.18
C LYS A 754 5.46 -18.19 30.67
N LYS A 755 4.52 -18.94 30.12
CA LYS A 755 4.43 -19.21 28.67
C LYS A 755 4.20 -17.94 27.84
N LEU A 756 3.33 -17.03 28.29
CA LEU A 756 3.01 -15.79 27.58
C LEU A 756 4.06 -14.69 27.71
N THR A 757 5.17 -14.90 28.39
CA THR A 757 6.30 -13.93 28.38
C THR A 757 7.09 -13.95 27.06
N ASN A 758 6.85 -14.95 26.22
CA ASN A 758 7.28 -14.99 24.83
C ASN A 758 6.05 -14.94 23.91
N TRP A 759 6.25 -14.66 22.63
CA TRP A 759 5.19 -14.76 21.64
C TRP A 759 4.60 -16.16 21.64
N SER A 760 3.29 -16.24 21.80
CA SER A 760 2.56 -17.51 21.94
C SER A 760 1.14 -17.35 21.40
N LYS A 761 0.54 -18.45 20.96
CA LYS A 761 -0.86 -18.51 20.58
C LYS A 761 -1.71 -18.86 21.80
N LEU A 762 -2.67 -18.03 22.11
CA LEU A 762 -3.64 -18.21 23.17
C LEU A 762 -4.98 -18.58 22.56
N HIS A 763 -5.51 -19.75 22.92
CA HIS A 763 -6.80 -20.22 22.46
C HIS A 763 -7.84 -20.15 23.60
N ILE A 764 -8.95 -19.47 23.33
CA ILE A 764 -10.07 -19.33 24.27
C ILE A 764 -11.34 -19.87 23.60
N PRO A 765 -11.91 -20.99 24.05
CA PRO A 765 -13.14 -21.52 23.47
C PRO A 765 -14.29 -20.54 23.61
N LEU A 766 -15.03 -20.32 22.52
CA LEU A 766 -16.21 -19.45 22.53
C LEU A 766 -17.33 -20.01 23.43
N THR A 767 -17.36 -21.32 23.60
CA THR A 767 -18.27 -21.98 24.56
C THR A 767 -18.08 -21.48 26.01
N CYS A 768 -16.88 -20.99 26.36
CA CYS A 768 -16.66 -20.39 27.69
C CYS A 768 -17.35 -19.03 27.84
N LEU A 769 -17.45 -18.27 26.73
CA LEU A 769 -18.22 -17.02 26.72
C LEU A 769 -19.72 -17.31 26.68
N GLU A 770 -20.15 -18.43 26.08
CA GLU A 770 -21.53 -18.92 26.08
C GLU A 770 -22.00 -19.30 27.49
N GLU A 771 -21.15 -19.98 28.29
CA GLU A 771 -21.39 -20.20 29.71
C GLU A 771 -21.55 -18.88 30.48
N GLY A 772 -20.92 -17.81 30.01
CA GLY A 772 -21.03 -16.44 30.52
C GLY A 772 -22.22 -15.64 29.99
N GLY A 773 -23.07 -16.21 29.11
CA GLY A 773 -24.28 -15.60 28.58
C GLY A 773 -24.22 -15.13 27.13
N LEU A 774 -23.15 -15.45 26.36
CA LEU A 774 -23.03 -15.12 24.92
C LEU A 774 -23.85 -16.10 24.09
N ASP A 775 -24.62 -15.60 23.12
CA ASP A 775 -25.21 -16.43 22.04
C ASP A 775 -24.22 -16.54 20.88
N ILE A 776 -23.48 -17.65 20.79
CA ILE A 776 -22.49 -17.89 19.74
C ILE A 776 -23.09 -18.09 18.35
N SER A 777 -24.45 -18.27 18.26
CA SER A 777 -25.14 -18.37 16.97
C SER A 777 -25.33 -17.03 16.27
N ASN A 778 -25.05 -15.93 16.96
CA ASN A 778 -25.31 -14.58 16.46
C ASN A 778 -24.36 -13.56 17.09
N ILE A 779 -23.05 -13.78 16.94
CA ILE A 779 -22.03 -12.92 17.57
C ILE A 779 -21.99 -11.60 16.82
N ASP A 780 -22.28 -10.52 17.56
CA ASP A 780 -21.96 -9.15 17.21
C ASP A 780 -20.54 -8.89 17.72
N ILE A 781 -19.53 -8.86 16.85
CA ILE A 781 -18.14 -8.84 17.29
C ILE A 781 -17.80 -7.49 17.94
N ARG A 782 -18.08 -7.43 19.22
CA ARG A 782 -17.51 -6.48 20.14
C ARG A 782 -16.75 -7.27 21.19
N THR A 783 -15.51 -7.61 20.87
CA THR A 783 -14.66 -8.43 21.77
C THR A 783 -13.64 -7.54 22.43
N LEU A 784 -13.70 -7.48 23.76
CA LEU A 784 -12.95 -6.54 24.57
C LEU A 784 -12.19 -7.23 25.68
N PHE A 785 -10.95 -6.84 25.90
CA PHE A 785 -10.24 -7.07 27.17
C PHE A 785 -10.49 -5.90 28.11
N LEU A 786 -10.89 -6.22 29.35
CA LEU A 786 -11.21 -5.25 30.38
C LEU A 786 -10.31 -5.45 31.61
N THR A 787 -9.69 -4.38 32.09
CA THR A 787 -8.96 -4.38 33.38
C THR A 787 -8.91 -2.96 33.95
N ASN A 788 -8.83 -2.86 35.27
CA ASN A 788 -8.53 -1.60 35.98
C ASN A 788 -7.09 -1.58 36.50
N GLY A 789 -6.26 -2.58 36.16
CA GLY A 789 -4.86 -2.69 36.56
C GLY A 789 -3.86 -2.18 35.52
N ASN A 790 -2.59 -2.15 35.91
CA ASN A 790 -1.50 -1.97 34.98
C ASN A 790 -1.24 -3.27 34.21
N TRP A 791 -1.51 -3.29 32.92
CA TRP A 791 -1.29 -4.42 32.05
C TRP A 791 -0.64 -3.99 30.76
N GLU A 792 0.25 -4.79 30.18
CA GLU A 792 0.93 -4.45 28.93
C GLU A 792 1.14 -5.70 28.09
N ILE A 793 0.67 -5.67 26.87
CA ILE A 793 0.76 -6.78 25.91
C ILE A 793 1.27 -6.28 24.55
N ASP A 794 1.93 -7.18 23.85
CA ASP A 794 2.16 -7.08 22.41
C ASP A 794 1.19 -8.05 21.73
N LEU A 795 0.50 -7.60 20.69
CA LEU A 795 -0.49 -8.37 19.94
C LEU A 795 -0.16 -8.33 18.46
N HIS A 796 -0.19 -9.51 17.81
CA HIS A 796 0.02 -9.65 16.37
C HIS A 796 -1.25 -10.05 15.63
N SER A 797 -2.07 -10.96 16.18
CA SER A 797 -3.29 -11.38 15.49
C SER A 797 -4.43 -11.74 16.44
N ILE A 798 -5.67 -11.59 15.93
CA ILE A 798 -6.92 -12.09 16.54
C ILE A 798 -7.69 -12.83 15.46
N LYS A 799 -8.06 -14.09 15.74
CA LYS A 799 -8.81 -14.95 14.83
C LYS A 799 -9.91 -15.69 15.55
N ILE A 800 -10.95 -16.13 14.84
CA ILE A 800 -11.82 -17.22 15.25
C ILE A 800 -11.47 -18.41 14.35
N ILE A 801 -11.15 -19.55 14.96
CA ILE A 801 -10.77 -20.77 14.24
C ILE A 801 -11.63 -21.95 14.69
N ASP A 802 -11.92 -22.91 13.79
CA ASP A 802 -12.47 -24.21 14.17
C ASP A 802 -11.33 -25.11 14.63
N SER A 803 -11.17 -25.21 15.93
CA SER A 803 -9.98 -25.82 16.53
C SER A 803 -10.03 -27.35 16.49
N LYS A 804 -8.94 -27.97 16.03
CA LYS A 804 -8.67 -29.42 16.15
C LYS A 804 -8.16 -29.82 17.54
N LEU A 805 -8.10 -28.88 18.49
CA LEU A 805 -7.71 -29.14 19.87
C LEU A 805 -8.72 -30.07 20.54
N PRO A 806 -8.31 -30.92 21.51
CA PRO A 806 -9.23 -31.77 22.22
C PRO A 806 -10.37 -30.95 22.83
N LYS A 807 -11.63 -31.40 22.68
CA LYS A 807 -12.86 -30.78 23.22
C LYS A 807 -12.83 -30.54 24.75
N ASN A 808 -11.72 -30.76 25.42
CA ASN A 808 -11.52 -30.75 26.86
C ASN A 808 -10.76 -29.53 27.39
N ILE A 809 -10.61 -28.45 26.64
CA ILE A 809 -10.21 -27.20 27.25
C ILE A 809 -11.40 -26.71 28.07
N SER A 810 -11.41 -27.08 29.36
CA SER A 810 -12.50 -26.65 30.25
C SER A 810 -12.31 -25.16 30.54
N CYS A 811 -13.41 -24.44 30.63
CA CYS A 811 -13.40 -23.01 31.01
C CYS A 811 -12.74 -22.75 32.37
N SER A 812 -12.68 -23.80 33.24
CA SER A 812 -11.95 -23.78 34.50
C SER A 812 -10.42 -24.00 34.36
N ASN A 813 -9.91 -24.42 33.19
CA ASN A 813 -8.49 -24.67 32.95
C ASN A 813 -8.02 -24.12 31.57
N LEU A 814 -8.27 -22.87 31.33
CA LEU A 814 -7.90 -22.16 30.08
C LEU A 814 -6.37 -22.14 29.83
N ALA A 815 -5.55 -22.32 30.86
CA ALA A 815 -4.09 -22.34 30.73
C ALA A 815 -3.56 -23.49 29.85
N SER A 816 -4.36 -24.53 29.59
CA SER A 816 -4.03 -25.59 28.62
C SER A 816 -4.11 -25.15 27.14
N GLY A 817 -4.79 -24.04 26.84
CA GLY A 817 -4.92 -23.49 25.49
C GLY A 817 -3.75 -22.60 25.00
N ILE A 818 -2.63 -22.52 25.75
CA ILE A 818 -1.44 -21.76 25.37
C ILE A 818 -0.47 -22.66 24.61
N GLN A 819 -0.23 -22.37 23.34
CA GLN A 819 0.71 -23.03 22.45
C GLN A 819 1.96 -22.19 22.13
#